data_225e9b8568086373a8c46b1093560589
#
_entry.id   225e9b8568086373a8c46b1093560589
#
_cell.length_a   1.000
_cell.length_b   1.000
_cell.length_c   1.000
_cell.angle_alpha   90.00
_cell.angle_beta   90.00
_cell.angle_gamma   90.00
#
_symmetry.space_group_name_H-M   'P 1'
#
loop_
_entity.id
_entity.type
_entity.pdbx_description
1 polymer ?
#
loop_
_entity_poly.entity_id
_entity_poly.type
_entity_poly.pdbx_seq_one_letter_code
_entity_poly.pdbx_strand_id
1 'polypeptide(L)'
;MTDREKAAAHALASGRLYQALRLMHNPALESGDYSLSDRLQSLEQNYSYLLNYFSSGNNDPQRDNLLRQMTAEGWLLLDDIHKQTIPPSELMLQMRSKAATYIPSDEHFSRLKAIFYRVWSASESPLYDSGDPLALDEDGQCMYVSALTIRIAGHFNEKEILLLIDYTAKAKGSPRLRGLTGLLLLLLHYNDRLPAFPDITARMAELTNKDDNSELLSGLCTRLIETSLTPLANREMESLQQDLRPHLGQDDAQLIINMEEEDGNPAWDESVRNTVGRHIDEMTRLHHEGADFNYTSTRDILTDGFFHHNIANWFVPFDQSNPEIGIDFTDGHGKLIRGILLANTGACDIDRYAMCIIYRRLQGRFSEKAETGLPSVVRDMGEFGDLNLPQTEHTNAFIASGYLRGLYRFFLHNPWKIENLMAHATEVGDTWIFRLCTHAEQRNQFGNRLLALRLYREAEHFFHRQLQGDTIVSDLQKLGYTQQKQGHYQEAVETYKQALQHQTDSWTLEHAAHCLHKIQHLQEAIEMYKRVVDFSPEKKAPQLKLARCLTETGQTEEALQLLYKLDLLYPDESDIQRGLGWCAFLTGRKESAERYLERLAYSTNASPNDEMNYGHLLLTNGHREEALQMYESSMKKDGKPSVSIKRFRQDAEILQQKGISREELALIEDTMMWRYAAQRPLRREEPDPDNLPF
;
A
#
# COMPACT_ATOMS: atom_id res chain seq x y z
N MET A 1 -17.93 16.04 0.04
CA MET A 1 -17.70 17.50 0.22
C MET A 1 -17.41 18.14 -1.13
N THR A 2 -18.00 19.31 -1.39
CA THR A 2 -17.66 20.17 -2.53
C THR A 2 -16.23 20.72 -2.41
N ASP A 3 -15.66 21.25 -3.49
CA ASP A 3 -14.29 21.81 -3.43
C ASP A 3 -14.17 23.00 -2.45
N ARG A 4 -15.26 23.78 -2.31
CA ARG A 4 -15.31 24.87 -1.31
C ARG A 4 -15.37 24.36 0.11
N GLU A 5 -16.14 23.34 0.38
CA GLU A 5 -16.21 22.68 1.70
C GLU A 5 -14.86 22.06 2.08
N LYS A 6 -14.17 21.41 1.12
CA LYS A 6 -12.81 20.89 1.34
C LYS A 6 -11.81 22.03 1.67
N ALA A 7 -11.90 23.14 0.94
CA ALA A 7 -11.07 24.31 1.22
C ALA A 7 -11.37 24.92 2.60
N ALA A 8 -12.65 24.96 3.02
CA ALA A 8 -13.06 25.41 4.34
C ALA A 8 -12.54 24.46 5.44
N ALA A 9 -12.64 23.15 5.25
CA ALA A 9 -12.07 22.16 6.16
C ALA A 9 -10.56 22.31 6.31
N HIS A 10 -9.84 22.48 5.21
CA HIS A 10 -8.40 22.74 5.24
C HIS A 10 -8.04 24.06 5.96
N ALA A 11 -8.85 25.09 5.79
CA ALA A 11 -8.65 26.36 6.51
C ALA A 11 -8.88 26.21 8.02
N LEU A 12 -9.92 25.43 8.44
CA LEU A 12 -10.16 25.11 9.85
C LEU A 12 -9.00 24.31 10.45
N ALA A 13 -8.56 23.26 9.77
CA ALA A 13 -7.42 22.43 10.17
C ALA A 13 -6.12 23.23 10.35
N SER A 14 -5.95 24.27 9.51
CA SER A 14 -4.79 25.19 9.56
C SER A 14 -4.96 26.35 10.55
N GLY A 15 -6.03 26.38 11.35
CA GLY A 15 -6.31 27.47 12.30
C GLY A 15 -6.73 28.80 11.66
N ARG A 16 -7.08 28.81 10.35
CA ARG A 16 -7.47 30.02 9.61
C ARG A 16 -8.99 30.20 9.60
N LEU A 17 -9.55 30.41 10.80
CA LEU A 17 -10.99 30.47 11.01
C LEU A 17 -11.70 31.51 10.11
N TYR A 18 -11.18 32.72 9.98
CA TYR A 18 -11.76 33.75 9.11
C TYR A 18 -11.92 33.29 7.67
N GLN A 19 -10.88 32.66 7.12
CA GLN A 19 -10.90 32.13 5.76
C GLN A 19 -11.93 31.00 5.61
N ALA A 20 -12.03 30.14 6.60
CA ALA A 20 -13.00 29.04 6.61
C ALA A 20 -14.44 29.57 6.58
N LEU A 21 -14.76 30.54 7.46
CA LEU A 21 -16.11 31.14 7.52
C LEU A 21 -16.47 31.81 6.18
N ARG A 22 -15.54 32.53 5.56
CA ARG A 22 -15.77 33.14 4.23
C ARG A 22 -16.02 32.11 3.14
N LEU A 23 -15.37 30.95 3.18
CA LEU A 23 -15.57 29.85 2.21
C LEU A 23 -16.93 29.16 2.41
N MET A 24 -17.47 29.13 3.62
CA MET A 24 -18.78 28.53 3.96
C MET A 24 -19.98 29.38 3.54
N HIS A 25 -19.80 30.68 3.24
CA HIS A 25 -20.91 31.60 2.94
C HIS A 25 -21.80 31.14 1.80
N ASN A 26 -21.21 30.82 0.64
CA ASN A 26 -22.00 30.39 -0.51
C ASN A 26 -22.66 29.01 -0.29
N PRO A 27 -21.94 27.98 0.21
CA PRO A 27 -22.56 26.71 0.58
C PRO A 27 -23.72 26.85 1.57
N ALA A 28 -23.60 27.72 2.58
CA ALA A 28 -24.69 27.98 3.53
C ALA A 28 -25.92 28.61 2.87
N LEU A 29 -25.74 29.54 1.94
CA LEU A 29 -26.84 30.13 1.16
C LEU A 29 -27.46 29.11 0.19
N GLU A 30 -26.65 28.31 -0.48
CA GLU A 30 -27.09 27.26 -1.42
C GLU A 30 -27.86 26.13 -0.71
N SER A 31 -27.63 25.91 0.58
CA SER A 31 -28.37 24.91 1.38
C SER A 31 -29.86 25.20 1.51
N GLY A 32 -30.27 26.46 1.38
CA GLY A 32 -31.64 26.90 1.56
C GLY A 32 -32.10 26.96 3.05
N ASP A 33 -31.23 26.62 3.98
CA ASP A 33 -31.50 26.68 5.42
C ASP A 33 -31.00 28.00 6.00
N TYR A 34 -31.91 28.91 6.25
CA TYR A 34 -31.58 30.22 6.82
C TYR A 34 -30.95 30.16 8.21
N SER A 35 -31.24 29.11 8.98
CA SER A 35 -30.65 28.92 10.32
C SER A 35 -29.15 28.73 10.25
N LEU A 36 -28.64 28.06 9.22
CA LEU A 36 -27.19 27.88 8.98
C LEU A 36 -26.51 29.21 8.63
N SER A 37 -27.18 30.03 7.82
CA SER A 37 -26.68 31.38 7.49
C SER A 37 -26.63 32.30 8.70
N ASP A 38 -27.64 32.24 9.55
CA ASP A 38 -27.70 33.03 10.80
C ASP A 38 -26.61 32.59 11.79
N ARG A 39 -26.40 31.29 11.94
CA ARG A 39 -25.31 30.73 12.78
C ARG A 39 -23.96 31.15 12.25
N LEU A 40 -23.73 31.07 10.92
CA LEU A 40 -22.48 31.51 10.28
C LEU A 40 -22.22 32.99 10.54
N GLN A 41 -23.23 33.85 10.34
CA GLN A 41 -23.12 35.26 10.55
C GLN A 41 -22.84 35.60 12.04
N SER A 42 -23.48 34.91 12.96
CA SER A 42 -23.25 35.06 14.40
C SER A 42 -21.80 34.67 14.77
N LEU A 43 -21.29 33.56 14.21
CA LEU A 43 -19.92 33.13 14.44
C LEU A 43 -18.90 34.12 13.85
N GLU A 44 -19.16 34.65 12.65
CA GLU A 44 -18.31 35.69 12.02
C GLU A 44 -18.27 36.98 12.86
N GLN A 45 -19.40 37.43 13.39
CA GLN A 45 -19.48 38.59 14.25
C GLN A 45 -18.67 38.39 15.54
N ASN A 46 -18.87 37.26 16.22
CA ASN A 46 -18.16 36.90 17.44
C ASN A 46 -16.65 36.83 17.19
N TYR A 47 -16.23 36.25 16.08
CA TYR A 47 -14.83 36.19 15.72
C TYR A 47 -14.25 37.56 15.36
N SER A 48 -15.01 38.41 14.70
CA SER A 48 -14.63 39.79 14.42
C SER A 48 -14.42 40.62 15.69
N TYR A 49 -15.25 40.44 16.72
CA TYR A 49 -15.01 41.06 18.04
C TYR A 49 -13.70 40.57 18.67
N LEU A 50 -13.41 39.27 18.61
CA LEU A 50 -12.15 38.72 19.11
C LEU A 50 -10.95 39.31 18.38
N LEU A 51 -11.00 39.44 17.05
CA LEU A 51 -9.93 40.04 16.23
C LEU A 51 -9.72 41.52 16.56
N ASN A 52 -10.81 42.29 16.73
CA ASN A 52 -10.73 43.71 17.12
C ASN A 52 -10.12 43.87 18.52
N TYR A 53 -10.49 43.03 19.47
CA TYR A 53 -9.93 43.04 20.81
C TYR A 53 -8.43 42.68 20.79
N PHE A 54 -8.04 41.69 20.03
CA PHE A 54 -6.65 41.31 19.82
C PHE A 54 -5.84 42.42 19.16
N SER A 55 -6.36 43.06 18.09
CA SER A 55 -5.69 44.14 17.36
C SER A 55 -5.48 45.41 18.19
N SER A 56 -6.31 45.60 19.22
CA SER A 56 -6.17 46.69 20.19
C SER A 56 -5.06 46.47 21.22
N GLY A 57 -4.29 45.38 21.09
CA GLY A 57 -3.16 45.06 21.99
C GLY A 57 -3.58 44.44 23.34
N ASN A 58 -4.85 44.11 23.51
CA ASN A 58 -5.34 43.47 24.72
C ASN A 58 -4.99 41.98 24.75
N ASN A 59 -4.58 41.50 25.91
CA ASN A 59 -4.29 40.09 26.13
C ASN A 59 -5.38 39.44 27.02
N ASP A 60 -6.21 38.61 26.46
CA ASP A 60 -7.23 37.87 27.18
C ASP A 60 -6.70 36.47 27.54
N PRO A 61 -6.65 36.10 28.82
CA PRO A 61 -6.25 34.76 29.25
C PRO A 61 -7.15 33.62 28.70
N GLN A 62 -8.38 33.96 28.33
CA GLN A 62 -9.33 32.99 27.76
C GLN A 62 -9.34 32.95 26.23
N ARG A 63 -8.55 33.78 25.57
CA ARG A 63 -8.52 33.87 24.10
C ARG A 63 -8.39 32.53 23.40
N ASP A 64 -7.45 31.69 23.83
CA ASP A 64 -7.16 30.44 23.20
C ASP A 64 -8.33 29.43 23.38
N ASN A 65 -9.04 29.51 24.52
CA ASN A 65 -10.23 28.72 24.75
C ASN A 65 -11.40 29.18 23.88
N LEU A 66 -11.62 30.52 23.78
CA LEU A 66 -12.65 31.09 22.90
C LEU A 66 -12.39 30.74 21.44
N LEU A 67 -11.14 30.88 20.99
CA LEU A 67 -10.74 30.51 19.61
C LEU A 67 -11.03 29.02 19.34
N ARG A 68 -10.72 28.14 20.28
CA ARG A 68 -11.00 26.72 20.19
C ARG A 68 -12.50 26.44 20.07
N GLN A 69 -13.31 27.05 20.92
CA GLN A 69 -14.78 26.91 20.87
C GLN A 69 -15.35 27.39 19.54
N MET A 70 -14.87 28.54 19.03
CA MET A 70 -15.31 29.05 17.72
C MET A 70 -14.86 28.15 16.57
N THR A 71 -13.69 27.52 16.67
CA THR A 71 -13.21 26.54 15.67
C THR A 71 -14.05 25.28 15.73
N ALA A 72 -14.41 24.78 16.92
CA ALA A 72 -15.31 23.66 17.09
C ALA A 72 -16.68 23.93 16.46
N GLU A 73 -17.27 25.10 16.73
CA GLU A 73 -18.55 25.50 16.11
C GLU A 73 -18.40 25.62 14.58
N GLY A 74 -17.28 26.11 14.08
CA GLY A 74 -16.95 26.15 12.64
C GLY A 74 -16.97 24.76 11.99
N TRP A 75 -16.42 23.74 12.65
CA TRP A 75 -16.47 22.35 12.18
C TRP A 75 -17.90 21.78 12.16
N LEU A 76 -18.66 22.01 13.24
CA LEU A 76 -20.04 21.55 13.32
C LEU A 76 -20.93 22.22 12.27
N LEU A 77 -20.74 23.52 12.05
CA LEU A 77 -21.45 24.27 11.01
C LEU A 77 -21.13 23.77 9.61
N LEU A 78 -19.86 23.45 9.33
CA LEU A 78 -19.44 22.86 8.06
C LEU A 78 -20.11 21.51 7.80
N ASP A 79 -20.23 20.66 8.83
CA ASP A 79 -20.93 19.36 8.73
C ASP A 79 -22.42 19.53 8.46
N ASP A 80 -23.08 20.50 9.14
CA ASP A 80 -24.50 20.79 8.92
C ASP A 80 -24.76 21.33 7.50
N ILE A 81 -23.89 22.21 6.99
CA ILE A 81 -23.93 22.69 5.60
C ILE A 81 -23.77 21.51 4.63
N HIS A 82 -22.76 20.67 4.84
CA HIS A 82 -22.51 19.49 4.00
C HIS A 82 -23.70 18.54 3.93
N LYS A 83 -24.34 18.31 5.06
CA LYS A 83 -25.54 17.44 5.16
C LYS A 83 -26.72 17.96 4.35
N GLN A 84 -26.87 19.28 4.23
CA GLN A 84 -27.91 19.91 3.42
C GLN A 84 -27.57 19.95 1.92
N THR A 85 -26.28 20.14 1.59
CA THR A 85 -25.81 20.23 0.19
C THR A 85 -25.78 18.88 -0.52
N ILE A 86 -25.51 17.79 0.21
CA ILE A 86 -25.46 16.42 -0.35
C ILE A 86 -26.49 15.54 0.38
N PRO A 87 -27.71 15.43 -0.16
CA PRO A 87 -28.72 14.59 0.46
C PRO A 87 -28.31 13.11 0.45
N PRO A 88 -28.73 12.34 1.46
CA PRO A 88 -28.50 10.91 1.50
C PRO A 88 -29.05 10.22 0.24
N SER A 89 -28.37 9.15 -0.21
CA SER A 89 -28.87 8.36 -1.33
C SER A 89 -30.25 7.77 -1.02
N GLU A 90 -31.05 7.52 -2.06
CA GLU A 90 -32.37 6.89 -1.90
C GLU A 90 -32.27 5.55 -1.15
N LEU A 91 -31.25 4.73 -1.45
CA LEU A 91 -30.97 3.49 -0.73
C LEU A 91 -30.71 3.71 0.76
N MET A 92 -30.00 4.79 1.11
CA MET A 92 -29.76 5.14 2.51
C MET A 92 -31.07 5.53 3.22
N LEU A 93 -31.92 6.32 2.56
CA LEU A 93 -33.21 6.74 3.12
C LEU A 93 -34.14 5.54 3.32
N GLN A 94 -34.24 4.65 2.34
CA GLN A 94 -35.00 3.42 2.43
C GLN A 94 -34.49 2.53 3.58
N MET A 95 -33.16 2.38 3.72
CA MET A 95 -32.58 1.59 4.80
C MET A 95 -32.83 2.19 6.17
N ARG A 96 -32.74 3.53 6.32
CA ARG A 96 -33.06 4.22 7.57
C ARG A 96 -34.54 4.05 7.95
N SER A 97 -35.42 4.18 6.97
CA SER A 97 -36.88 3.94 7.18
C SER A 97 -37.13 2.50 7.63
N LYS A 98 -36.54 1.52 6.95
CA LYS A 98 -36.62 0.10 7.36
C LYS A 98 -36.07 -0.12 8.76
N ALA A 99 -34.93 0.48 9.10
CA ALA A 99 -34.31 0.36 10.42
C ALA A 99 -35.23 0.97 11.53
N ALA A 100 -35.79 2.15 11.27
CA ALA A 100 -36.67 2.83 12.24
C ALA A 100 -38.01 2.09 12.52
N THR A 101 -38.50 1.32 11.54
CA THR A 101 -39.75 0.54 11.66
C THR A 101 -39.50 -0.95 11.93
N TYR A 102 -38.27 -1.36 12.19
CA TYR A 102 -37.92 -2.76 12.40
C TYR A 102 -38.49 -3.30 13.70
N ILE A 103 -39.32 -4.34 13.60
CA ILE A 103 -39.90 -5.05 14.74
C ILE A 103 -39.18 -6.40 14.84
N PRO A 104 -38.45 -6.66 15.94
CA PRO A 104 -37.77 -7.93 16.12
C PRO A 104 -38.78 -9.07 16.41
N SER A 105 -38.43 -10.27 15.90
CA SER A 105 -39.01 -11.53 16.39
C SER A 105 -38.26 -11.99 17.65
N ASP A 106 -38.76 -13.06 18.29
CA ASP A 106 -38.09 -13.67 19.46
C ASP A 106 -36.75 -14.38 19.12
N GLU A 107 -36.43 -14.53 17.86
CA GLU A 107 -35.19 -15.14 17.41
C GLU A 107 -33.96 -14.29 17.77
N HIS A 108 -32.89 -14.94 18.18
CA HIS A 108 -31.62 -14.31 18.59
C HIS A 108 -31.12 -13.29 17.56
N PHE A 109 -30.98 -13.71 16.30
CA PHE A 109 -30.43 -12.84 15.22
C PHE A 109 -31.35 -11.65 14.91
N SER A 110 -32.64 -11.83 15.02
CA SER A 110 -33.60 -10.73 14.87
C SER A 110 -33.42 -9.67 15.95
N ARG A 111 -33.19 -10.10 17.20
CA ARG A 111 -32.90 -9.18 18.32
C ARG A 111 -31.55 -8.46 18.14
N LEU A 112 -30.49 -9.15 17.65
CA LEU A 112 -29.21 -8.51 17.34
C LEU A 112 -29.35 -7.40 16.31
N LYS A 113 -30.11 -7.63 15.24
CA LYS A 113 -30.39 -6.62 14.21
C LYS A 113 -31.19 -5.44 14.79
N ALA A 114 -32.14 -5.70 15.68
CA ALA A 114 -32.90 -4.64 16.34
C ALA A 114 -32.01 -3.72 17.19
N ILE A 115 -31.03 -4.28 17.91
CA ILE A 115 -30.02 -3.50 18.65
C ILE A 115 -29.28 -2.57 17.70
N PHE A 116 -28.75 -3.12 16.59
CA PHE A 116 -28.04 -2.33 15.60
C PHE A 116 -28.90 -1.21 15.04
N TYR A 117 -30.09 -1.53 14.57
CA TYR A 117 -30.99 -0.54 13.95
C TYR A 117 -31.41 0.56 14.92
N ARG A 118 -31.76 0.22 16.16
CA ARG A 118 -32.13 1.20 17.17
C ARG A 118 -31.03 2.24 17.41
N VAL A 119 -29.77 1.82 17.48
CA VAL A 119 -28.65 2.72 17.72
C VAL A 119 -28.34 3.51 16.45
N TRP A 120 -28.25 2.86 15.29
CA TRP A 120 -27.83 3.47 14.06
C TRP A 120 -28.82 4.48 13.48
N SER A 121 -30.14 4.19 13.58
CA SER A 121 -31.23 5.03 13.01
C SER A 121 -31.82 6.04 13.97
N ALA A 122 -31.42 6.06 15.24
CA ALA A 122 -31.95 6.98 16.23
C ALA A 122 -31.86 8.44 15.76
N SER A 123 -32.93 9.20 15.92
CA SER A 123 -32.99 10.65 15.60
C SER A 123 -32.25 11.49 16.64
N GLU A 124 -32.25 11.06 17.90
CA GLU A 124 -31.53 11.66 19.01
C GLU A 124 -30.37 10.77 19.46
N SER A 125 -29.47 11.33 20.28
CA SER A 125 -28.34 10.54 20.81
C SER A 125 -28.83 9.29 21.55
N PRO A 126 -28.31 8.09 21.30
CA PRO A 126 -28.75 6.83 21.85
C PRO A 126 -28.62 6.71 23.39
N LEU A 127 -28.25 7.79 24.06
CA LEU A 127 -27.99 7.88 25.50
C LEU A 127 -29.24 7.66 26.38
N TYR A 128 -30.44 7.76 25.82
CA TYR A 128 -31.63 7.95 26.68
C TYR A 128 -32.69 6.83 26.69
N ASP A 129 -32.67 5.88 25.73
CA ASP A 129 -33.84 4.99 25.56
C ASP A 129 -33.61 3.47 25.66
N SER A 130 -32.37 2.98 25.79
CA SER A 130 -32.08 1.55 25.54
C SER A 130 -31.60 0.74 26.76
N GLY A 131 -31.59 1.30 27.96
CA GLY A 131 -31.02 0.63 29.14
C GLY A 131 -29.46 0.63 29.10
N ASP A 132 -28.85 -0.05 30.05
CA ASP A 132 -27.40 -0.16 30.10
C ASP A 132 -26.89 -1.12 29.00
N PRO A 133 -26.13 -0.63 28.00
CA PRO A 133 -25.63 -1.50 26.94
C PRO A 133 -24.71 -2.62 27.44
N LEU A 134 -24.07 -2.44 28.61
CA LEU A 134 -23.21 -3.46 29.22
C LEU A 134 -24.00 -4.66 29.77
N ALA A 135 -25.34 -4.52 29.92
CA ALA A 135 -26.21 -5.62 30.33
C ALA A 135 -26.59 -6.57 29.18
N LEU A 136 -26.28 -6.21 27.93
CA LEU A 136 -26.45 -7.09 26.76
C LEU A 136 -25.48 -8.27 26.82
N ASP A 137 -25.82 -9.35 26.13
CA ASP A 137 -24.86 -10.42 25.83
C ASP A 137 -23.70 -9.92 24.94
N GLU A 138 -22.64 -10.69 24.78
CA GLU A 138 -21.45 -10.26 24.04
C GLU A 138 -21.77 -9.88 22.59
N ASP A 139 -22.62 -10.65 21.90
CA ASP A 139 -23.02 -10.37 20.51
C ASP A 139 -23.86 -9.09 20.42
N GLY A 140 -24.79 -8.89 21.34
CA GLY A 140 -25.57 -7.65 21.43
C GLY A 140 -24.69 -6.43 21.70
N GLN A 141 -23.68 -6.58 22.55
CA GLN A 141 -22.68 -5.55 22.80
C GLN A 141 -21.84 -5.25 21.54
N CYS A 142 -21.45 -6.29 20.78
CA CYS A 142 -20.76 -6.14 19.50
C CYS A 142 -21.60 -5.37 18.47
N MET A 143 -22.91 -5.65 18.41
CA MET A 143 -23.84 -4.93 17.54
C MET A 143 -24.00 -3.47 17.94
N TYR A 144 -24.13 -3.19 19.25
CA TYR A 144 -24.21 -1.84 19.79
C TYR A 144 -22.99 -0.99 19.41
N VAL A 145 -21.79 -1.48 19.67
CA VAL A 145 -20.53 -0.79 19.38
C VAL A 145 -20.37 -0.53 17.87
N SER A 146 -20.67 -1.55 17.06
CA SER A 146 -20.58 -1.43 15.60
C SER A 146 -21.57 -0.40 15.06
N ALA A 147 -22.82 -0.42 15.56
CA ALA A 147 -23.84 0.55 15.16
C ALA A 147 -23.45 1.99 15.53
N LEU A 148 -22.93 2.19 16.74
CA LEU A 148 -22.47 3.50 17.21
C LEU A 148 -21.27 4.00 16.37
N THR A 149 -20.32 3.13 16.07
CA THR A 149 -19.17 3.48 15.19
C THR A 149 -19.64 3.94 13.80
N ILE A 150 -20.55 3.18 13.16
CA ILE A 150 -21.06 3.52 11.82
C ILE A 150 -21.96 4.76 11.84
N ARG A 151 -22.66 4.99 12.93
CA ARG A 151 -23.44 6.21 13.14
C ARG A 151 -22.54 7.45 13.19
N ILE A 152 -21.48 7.41 13.99
CA ILE A 152 -20.48 8.49 14.13
C ILE A 152 -19.73 8.69 12.81
N ALA A 153 -19.43 7.62 12.05
CA ALA A 153 -18.83 7.71 10.73
C ALA A 153 -19.66 8.56 9.76
N GLY A 154 -20.98 8.49 9.87
CA GLY A 154 -21.90 9.29 9.05
C GLY A 154 -22.08 10.75 9.50
N HIS A 155 -21.71 11.09 10.73
CA HIS A 155 -21.86 12.44 11.28
C HIS A 155 -21.04 12.60 12.56
N PHE A 156 -20.12 13.55 12.58
CA PHE A 156 -19.33 13.83 13.76
C PHE A 156 -20.20 14.29 14.93
N ASN A 157 -20.05 13.64 16.06
CA ASN A 157 -20.71 14.01 17.29
C ASN A 157 -19.82 13.75 18.49
N GLU A 158 -19.36 14.82 19.14
CA GLU A 158 -18.45 14.73 20.28
C GLU A 158 -19.00 13.87 21.40
N LYS A 159 -20.29 14.05 21.77
CA LYS A 159 -20.93 13.29 22.85
C LYS A 159 -20.99 11.80 22.57
N GLU A 160 -21.22 11.43 21.31
CA GLU A 160 -21.28 10.02 20.90
C GLU A 160 -19.87 9.39 20.85
N ILE A 161 -18.84 10.15 20.46
CA ILE A 161 -17.45 9.71 20.54
C ILE A 161 -17.05 9.47 22.01
N LEU A 162 -17.35 10.42 22.91
CA LEU A 162 -17.11 10.26 24.35
C LEU A 162 -17.86 9.07 24.92
N LEU A 163 -19.11 8.85 24.52
CA LEU A 163 -19.89 7.67 24.89
C LEU A 163 -19.21 6.37 24.44
N LEU A 164 -18.70 6.32 23.20
CA LEU A 164 -17.99 5.15 22.69
C LEU A 164 -16.68 4.90 23.46
N ILE A 165 -15.95 5.95 23.83
CA ILE A 165 -14.74 5.85 24.67
C ILE A 165 -15.10 5.29 26.06
N ASP A 166 -16.10 5.88 26.73
CA ASP A 166 -16.51 5.48 28.08
C ASP A 166 -17.06 4.04 28.12
N TYR A 167 -17.79 3.65 27.07
CA TYR A 167 -18.25 2.27 26.89
C TYR A 167 -17.08 1.31 26.72
N THR A 168 -16.18 1.61 25.77
CA THR A 168 -15.01 0.78 25.45
C THR A 168 -14.11 0.58 26.68
N ALA A 169 -13.99 1.60 27.55
CA ALA A 169 -13.22 1.54 28.79
C ALA A 169 -13.78 0.55 29.83
N LYS A 170 -15.06 0.17 29.72
CA LYS A 170 -15.77 -0.75 30.63
C LYS A 170 -16.01 -2.12 30.00
N ALA A 171 -16.12 -2.19 28.68
CA ALA A 171 -16.37 -3.41 27.92
C ALA A 171 -15.19 -4.40 28.03
N LYS A 172 -15.46 -5.68 27.82
CA LYS A 172 -14.47 -6.76 27.79
C LYS A 172 -14.62 -7.57 26.50
N GLY A 173 -13.64 -8.43 26.19
CA GLY A 173 -13.71 -9.34 25.04
C GLY A 173 -13.89 -8.63 23.70
N SER A 174 -14.63 -9.24 22.79
CA SER A 174 -14.89 -8.75 21.43
C SER A 174 -15.51 -7.34 21.36
N PRO A 175 -16.46 -6.94 22.22
CA PRO A 175 -16.99 -5.58 22.21
C PRO A 175 -15.93 -4.49 22.49
N ARG A 176 -15.01 -4.72 23.45
CA ARG A 176 -13.88 -3.81 23.69
C ARG A 176 -13.00 -3.67 22.47
N LEU A 177 -12.66 -4.79 21.82
CA LEU A 177 -11.78 -4.80 20.65
C LEU A 177 -12.43 -4.10 19.45
N ARG A 178 -13.73 -4.29 19.24
CA ARG A 178 -14.51 -3.54 18.25
C ARG A 178 -14.54 -2.04 18.55
N GLY A 179 -14.69 -1.68 19.84
CA GLY A 179 -14.65 -0.29 20.29
C GLY A 179 -13.31 0.38 20.01
N LEU A 180 -12.20 -0.26 20.36
CA LEU A 180 -10.85 0.25 20.09
C LEU A 180 -10.59 0.41 18.58
N THR A 181 -10.99 -0.58 17.77
CA THR A 181 -10.86 -0.52 16.31
C THR A 181 -11.72 0.61 15.72
N GLY A 182 -12.96 0.75 16.15
CA GLY A 182 -13.86 1.83 15.75
C GLY A 182 -13.32 3.21 16.11
N LEU A 183 -12.84 3.38 17.33
CA LEU A 183 -12.23 4.63 17.81
C LEU A 183 -10.97 4.98 17.01
N LEU A 184 -10.09 4.00 16.72
CA LEU A 184 -8.91 4.24 15.88
C LEU A 184 -9.31 4.83 14.52
N LEU A 185 -10.28 4.21 13.83
CA LEU A 185 -10.72 4.68 12.52
C LEU A 185 -11.43 6.03 12.56
N LEU A 186 -12.28 6.26 13.57
CA LEU A 186 -12.97 7.54 13.76
C LEU A 186 -11.97 8.67 14.06
N LEU A 187 -11.00 8.44 14.94
CA LEU A 187 -9.99 9.45 15.29
C LEU A 187 -8.94 9.66 14.19
N LEU A 188 -8.71 8.66 13.35
CA LEU A 188 -7.97 8.84 12.10
C LEU A 188 -8.74 9.76 11.13
N HIS A 189 -10.02 9.45 10.89
CA HIS A 189 -10.88 10.20 9.98
C HIS A 189 -11.09 11.66 10.41
N TYR A 190 -11.28 11.89 11.70
CA TYR A 190 -11.51 13.20 12.30
C TYR A 190 -10.24 13.85 12.88
N ASN A 191 -9.04 13.35 12.54
CA ASN A 191 -7.78 13.80 13.13
C ASN A 191 -7.60 15.33 13.15
N ASP A 192 -7.96 16.01 12.07
CA ASP A 192 -7.81 17.45 11.92
C ASP A 192 -8.73 18.29 12.81
N ARG A 193 -9.79 17.68 13.34
CA ARG A 193 -10.76 18.33 14.24
C ARG A 193 -10.36 18.22 15.71
N LEU A 194 -9.57 17.21 16.07
CA LEU A 194 -9.25 16.87 17.47
C LEU A 194 -8.69 18.04 18.30
N PRO A 195 -7.87 18.96 17.73
CA PRO A 195 -7.42 20.13 18.47
C PRO A 195 -8.55 21.05 19.00
N ALA A 196 -9.72 21.03 18.34
CA ALA A 196 -10.90 21.79 18.76
C ALA A 196 -11.74 21.07 19.85
N PHE A 197 -11.52 19.75 20.06
CA PHE A 197 -12.30 18.88 20.96
C PHE A 197 -11.40 18.21 22.00
N PRO A 198 -10.87 18.96 22.99
CA PRO A 198 -9.89 18.45 23.95
C PRO A 198 -10.42 17.33 24.85
N ASP A 199 -11.72 17.26 25.12
CA ASP A 199 -12.31 16.22 25.95
C ASP A 199 -12.17 14.84 25.31
N ILE A 200 -12.30 14.75 23.97
CA ILE A 200 -12.05 13.50 23.23
C ILE A 200 -10.60 13.06 23.42
N THR A 201 -9.67 13.99 23.26
CA THR A 201 -8.24 13.65 23.35
C THR A 201 -7.83 13.25 24.78
N ALA A 202 -8.36 13.92 25.80
CA ALA A 202 -8.11 13.60 27.19
C ALA A 202 -8.64 12.20 27.56
N ARG A 203 -9.90 11.93 27.21
CA ARG A 203 -10.53 10.62 27.50
C ARG A 203 -9.89 9.48 26.73
N MET A 204 -9.50 9.71 25.48
CA MET A 204 -8.79 8.70 24.70
C MET A 204 -7.41 8.40 25.27
N ALA A 205 -6.70 9.41 25.78
CA ALA A 205 -5.44 9.21 26.48
C ALA A 205 -5.59 8.34 27.74
N GLU A 206 -6.65 8.57 28.54
CA GLU A 206 -6.98 7.73 29.68
C GLU A 206 -7.26 6.28 29.27
N LEU A 207 -8.05 6.08 28.18
CA LEU A 207 -8.37 4.76 27.65
C LEU A 207 -7.12 4.03 27.16
N THR A 208 -6.23 4.72 26.44
CA THR A 208 -5.01 4.14 25.86
C THR A 208 -4.04 3.65 26.96
N ASN A 209 -4.01 4.32 28.10
CA ASN A 209 -3.16 3.93 29.25
C ASN A 209 -3.71 2.76 30.06
N LYS A 210 -4.90 2.22 29.72
CA LYS A 210 -5.46 1.07 30.42
C LYS A 210 -5.08 -0.24 29.72
N ASP A 211 -4.85 -1.27 30.52
CA ASP A 211 -4.59 -2.64 30.06
C ASP A 211 -3.54 -2.69 28.91
N ASP A 212 -3.80 -3.50 27.90
CA ASP A 212 -3.00 -3.67 26.69
C ASP A 212 -3.45 -2.76 25.51
N ASN A 213 -4.26 -1.73 25.78
CA ASN A 213 -4.87 -0.90 24.73
C ASN A 213 -3.87 -0.19 23.84
N SER A 214 -2.77 0.32 24.41
CA SER A 214 -1.70 0.97 23.64
C SER A 214 -1.04 0.01 22.64
N GLU A 215 -0.73 -1.21 23.09
CA GLU A 215 -0.13 -2.24 22.24
C GLU A 215 -1.09 -2.68 21.13
N LEU A 216 -2.35 -2.91 21.48
CA LEU A 216 -3.40 -3.27 20.50
C LEU A 216 -3.60 -2.18 19.44
N LEU A 217 -3.70 -0.91 19.86
CA LEU A 217 -3.86 0.22 18.94
C LEU A 217 -2.64 0.37 18.02
N SER A 218 -1.43 0.24 18.58
CA SER A 218 -0.19 0.27 17.79
C SER A 218 -0.14 -0.86 16.74
N GLY A 219 -0.53 -2.08 17.15
CA GLY A 219 -0.66 -3.22 16.23
C GLY A 219 -1.70 -2.98 15.14
N LEU A 220 -2.86 -2.41 15.49
CA LEU A 220 -3.92 -2.07 14.52
C LEU A 220 -3.45 -0.99 13.53
N CYS A 221 -2.65 0.01 13.96
CA CYS A 221 -2.06 0.98 13.03
C CYS A 221 -1.19 0.29 11.97
N THR A 222 -0.41 -0.71 12.36
CA THR A 222 0.41 -1.50 11.42
C THR A 222 -0.48 -2.32 10.47
N ARG A 223 -1.53 -2.98 11.01
CA ARG A 223 -2.49 -3.73 10.19
C ARG A 223 -3.27 -2.84 9.21
N LEU A 224 -3.52 -1.61 9.60
CA LEU A 224 -4.22 -0.64 8.76
C LEU A 224 -3.42 -0.30 7.49
N ILE A 225 -2.10 -0.11 7.59
CA ILE A 225 -1.26 0.08 6.39
C ILE A 225 -1.14 -1.21 5.56
N GLU A 226 -1.17 -2.38 6.17
CA GLU A 226 -1.14 -3.67 5.46
C GLU A 226 -2.41 -3.87 4.61
N THR A 227 -3.56 -3.35 5.03
CA THR A 227 -4.79 -3.40 4.20
C THR A 227 -4.64 -2.65 2.87
N SER A 228 -3.73 -1.68 2.79
CA SER A 228 -3.44 -0.95 1.54
C SER A 228 -2.81 -1.83 0.45
N LEU A 229 -2.28 -3.01 0.81
CA LEU A 229 -1.73 -3.98 -0.14
C LEU A 229 -2.82 -4.85 -0.79
N THR A 230 -4.02 -4.92 -0.22
CA THR A 230 -5.12 -5.76 -0.73
C THR A 230 -5.46 -5.47 -2.20
N PRO A 231 -5.50 -4.21 -2.69
CA PRO A 231 -5.70 -3.93 -4.11
C PRO A 231 -4.58 -4.45 -5.02
N LEU A 232 -3.35 -4.56 -4.51
CA LEU A 232 -2.21 -5.15 -5.24
C LEU A 232 -2.39 -6.66 -5.36
N ALA A 233 -2.73 -7.34 -4.27
CA ALA A 233 -3.01 -8.78 -4.25
C ALA A 233 -4.15 -9.14 -5.21
N ASN A 234 -5.22 -8.33 -5.27
CA ASN A 234 -6.31 -8.53 -6.19
C ASN A 234 -5.87 -8.41 -7.66
N ARG A 235 -5.09 -7.39 -8.01
CA ARG A 235 -4.56 -7.20 -9.37
C ARG A 235 -3.66 -8.35 -9.78
N GLU A 236 -2.83 -8.84 -8.87
CA GLU A 236 -1.94 -9.98 -9.14
C GLU A 236 -2.73 -11.25 -9.39
N MET A 237 -3.77 -11.51 -8.59
CA MET A 237 -4.67 -12.65 -8.81
C MET A 237 -5.44 -12.54 -10.13
N GLU A 238 -5.93 -11.35 -10.49
CA GLU A 238 -6.60 -11.09 -11.76
C GLU A 238 -5.64 -11.29 -12.95
N SER A 239 -4.40 -10.84 -12.83
CA SER A 239 -3.37 -11.04 -13.85
C SER A 239 -3.07 -12.53 -14.05
N LEU A 240 -2.90 -13.28 -12.95
CA LEU A 240 -2.72 -14.73 -13.00
C LEU A 240 -3.90 -15.41 -13.71
N GLN A 241 -5.13 -15.06 -13.36
CA GLN A 241 -6.33 -15.62 -14.00
C GLN A 241 -6.39 -15.30 -15.51
N GLN A 242 -6.00 -14.08 -15.91
CA GLN A 242 -5.95 -13.69 -17.33
C GLN A 242 -4.87 -14.46 -18.10
N ASP A 243 -3.69 -14.60 -17.52
CA ASP A 243 -2.57 -15.32 -18.14
C ASP A 243 -2.85 -16.83 -18.24
N LEU A 244 -3.59 -17.40 -17.28
CA LEU A 244 -3.98 -18.80 -17.31
C LEU A 244 -5.19 -19.09 -18.22
N ARG A 245 -6.09 -18.14 -18.41
CA ARG A 245 -7.35 -18.34 -19.15
C ARG A 245 -7.21 -19.02 -20.52
N PRO A 246 -6.18 -18.72 -21.36
CA PRO A 246 -5.98 -19.39 -22.65
C PRO A 246 -5.60 -20.88 -22.52
N HIS A 247 -5.10 -21.29 -21.36
CA HIS A 247 -4.59 -22.63 -21.06
C HIS A 247 -5.58 -23.48 -20.27
N LEU A 248 -6.75 -22.90 -19.91
CA LEU A 248 -7.82 -23.58 -19.20
C LEU A 248 -8.74 -24.29 -20.20
N GLY A 249 -8.98 -25.61 -20.00
CA GLY A 249 -10.06 -26.33 -20.68
C GLY A 249 -11.44 -25.90 -20.18
N GLN A 250 -12.52 -26.39 -20.83
CA GLN A 250 -13.91 -26.03 -20.47
C GLN A 250 -14.37 -26.49 -19.06
N ASP A 251 -13.56 -27.23 -18.32
CA ASP A 251 -13.84 -27.66 -16.94
C ASP A 251 -12.98 -26.89 -15.93
N ASP A 252 -13.46 -25.71 -15.53
CA ASP A 252 -12.80 -24.79 -14.58
C ASP A 252 -12.54 -25.41 -13.17
N ALA A 253 -13.17 -26.54 -12.84
CA ALA A 253 -13.06 -27.16 -11.52
C ALA A 253 -11.79 -27.98 -11.30
N GLN A 254 -11.09 -28.41 -12.35
CA GLN A 254 -9.89 -29.25 -12.22
C GLN A 254 -8.60 -28.49 -11.90
N LEU A 255 -8.58 -27.18 -12.04
CA LEU A 255 -7.35 -26.38 -11.91
C LEU A 255 -6.86 -26.19 -10.48
N ILE A 256 -7.79 -26.09 -9.52
CA ILE A 256 -7.44 -25.91 -8.09
C ILE A 256 -6.81 -27.19 -7.51
N ILE A 257 -7.13 -28.35 -8.10
CA ILE A 257 -6.74 -29.66 -7.59
C ILE A 257 -5.36 -30.11 -8.11
N ASN A 258 -4.95 -29.66 -9.30
CA ASN A 258 -3.70 -30.10 -9.93
C ASN A 258 -2.46 -29.25 -9.57
N MET A 259 -2.57 -28.26 -8.72
CA MET A 259 -1.40 -27.49 -8.24
C MET A 259 -0.53 -28.24 -7.23
N GLU A 260 -0.99 -29.37 -6.68
CA GLU A 260 -0.25 -30.18 -5.70
C GLU A 260 0.51 -31.39 -6.32
N GLU A 261 0.29 -31.71 -7.59
CA GLU A 261 1.08 -32.73 -8.24
C GLU A 261 2.36 -32.17 -8.83
N GLU A 262 3.48 -32.38 -8.14
CA GLU A 262 4.86 -31.97 -8.49
C GLU A 262 5.36 -32.45 -9.86
N ASP A 263 4.68 -33.37 -10.53
CA ASP A 263 5.09 -33.95 -11.80
C ASP A 263 4.15 -33.57 -12.96
N GLY A 264 4.45 -32.36 -13.51
CA GLY A 264 4.34 -32.15 -14.91
C GLY A 264 2.98 -32.36 -15.57
N ASN A 265 2.04 -31.40 -15.46
CA ASN A 265 0.98 -31.32 -16.48
C ASN A 265 1.67 -31.06 -17.84
N PRO A 266 1.68 -32.07 -18.77
CA PRO A 266 2.35 -31.95 -20.06
C PRO A 266 1.75 -30.92 -20.99
N ALA A 267 0.61 -30.30 -20.62
CA ALA A 267 -0.04 -29.23 -21.37
C ALA A 267 0.57 -27.84 -21.10
N TRP A 268 1.42 -27.68 -20.09
CA TRP A 268 2.06 -26.41 -19.77
C TRP A 268 3.48 -26.36 -20.32
N ASP A 269 3.72 -25.50 -21.28
CA ASP A 269 5.06 -25.21 -21.75
C ASP A 269 5.89 -24.44 -20.69
N GLU A 270 7.20 -24.35 -20.91
CA GLU A 270 8.12 -23.68 -20.00
C GLU A 270 7.75 -22.18 -19.78
N SER A 271 7.14 -21.55 -20.77
CA SER A 271 6.71 -20.16 -20.70
C SER A 271 5.56 -19.97 -19.70
N VAL A 272 4.57 -20.88 -19.72
CA VAL A 272 3.43 -20.84 -18.78
C VAL A 272 3.92 -21.13 -17.36
N ARG A 273 4.80 -22.13 -17.17
CA ARG A 273 5.38 -22.44 -15.84
C ARG A 273 6.16 -21.25 -15.27
N ASN A 274 6.98 -20.58 -16.07
CA ASN A 274 7.73 -19.40 -15.63
C ASN A 274 6.80 -18.22 -15.29
N THR A 275 5.70 -18.06 -16.03
CA THR A 275 4.70 -17.02 -15.75
C THR A 275 3.97 -17.30 -14.44
N VAL A 276 3.49 -18.53 -14.25
CA VAL A 276 2.82 -18.96 -13.02
C VAL A 276 3.76 -18.85 -11.81
N GLY A 277 5.02 -19.33 -11.96
CA GLY A 277 6.03 -19.22 -10.90
C GLY A 277 6.24 -17.78 -10.43
N ARG A 278 6.35 -16.84 -11.36
CA ARG A 278 6.49 -15.41 -11.03
C ARG A 278 5.28 -14.86 -10.24
N HIS A 279 4.05 -15.23 -10.64
CA HIS A 279 2.84 -14.82 -9.92
C HIS A 279 2.77 -15.44 -8.52
N ILE A 280 3.14 -16.72 -8.39
CA ILE A 280 3.19 -17.41 -7.09
C ILE A 280 4.22 -16.74 -6.17
N ASP A 281 5.41 -16.39 -6.67
CA ASP A 281 6.43 -15.70 -5.90
C ASP A 281 5.94 -14.34 -5.40
N GLU A 282 5.29 -13.57 -6.28
CA GLU A 282 4.74 -12.25 -5.91
C GLU A 282 3.56 -12.37 -4.94
N MET A 283 2.66 -13.33 -5.13
CA MET A 283 1.57 -13.62 -4.19
C MET A 283 2.11 -14.05 -2.83
N THR A 284 3.13 -14.91 -2.81
CA THR A 284 3.80 -15.35 -1.57
C THR A 284 4.42 -14.15 -0.86
N ARG A 285 5.08 -13.27 -1.59
CA ARG A 285 5.63 -12.03 -1.04
C ARG A 285 4.52 -11.16 -0.42
N LEU A 286 3.44 -10.89 -1.17
CA LEU A 286 2.31 -10.08 -0.70
C LEU A 286 1.64 -10.70 0.52
N HIS A 287 1.53 -12.04 0.58
CA HIS A 287 1.00 -12.74 1.75
C HIS A 287 1.88 -12.52 2.98
N HIS A 288 3.20 -12.68 2.86
CA HIS A 288 4.15 -12.39 3.94
C HIS A 288 4.13 -10.90 4.36
N GLU A 289 3.84 -10.02 3.44
CA GLU A 289 3.67 -8.59 3.69
C GLU A 289 2.31 -8.22 4.30
N GLY A 290 1.41 -9.20 4.50
CA GLY A 290 0.14 -9.01 5.21
C GLY A 290 -1.06 -8.66 4.32
N ALA A 291 -0.95 -8.81 3.00
CA ALA A 291 -2.08 -8.65 2.08
C ALA A 291 -3.21 -9.64 2.38
N ASP A 292 -4.44 -9.20 2.20
CA ASP A 292 -5.64 -9.97 2.53
C ASP A 292 -6.16 -10.76 1.31
N PHE A 293 -5.71 -12.01 1.17
CA PHE A 293 -6.15 -12.91 0.09
C PHE A 293 -7.56 -13.47 0.28
N ASN A 294 -8.10 -13.51 1.50
CA ASN A 294 -9.48 -13.94 1.73
C ASN A 294 -10.46 -12.99 1.03
N TYR A 295 -10.16 -11.69 1.00
CA TYR A 295 -10.96 -10.73 0.28
C TYR A 295 -11.06 -11.04 -1.22
N THR A 296 -9.96 -11.43 -1.85
CA THR A 296 -9.92 -11.73 -3.30
C THR A 296 -10.89 -12.85 -3.67
N SER A 297 -11.01 -13.89 -2.83
CA SER A 297 -11.90 -15.02 -3.07
C SER A 297 -13.37 -14.77 -2.72
N THR A 298 -13.65 -13.78 -1.86
CA THR A 298 -15.01 -13.53 -1.33
C THR A 298 -15.68 -12.27 -1.87
N ARG A 299 -14.94 -11.34 -2.50
CA ARG A 299 -15.43 -10.01 -2.90
C ARG A 299 -16.70 -10.02 -3.76
N ASP A 300 -16.82 -10.96 -4.70
CA ASP A 300 -17.94 -11.01 -5.62
C ASP A 300 -19.25 -11.43 -4.93
N ILE A 301 -19.14 -12.08 -3.77
CA ILE A 301 -20.27 -12.47 -2.94
C ILE A 301 -20.74 -11.31 -2.04
N LEU A 302 -19.89 -10.33 -1.80
CA LEU A 302 -20.25 -9.18 -0.94
C LEU A 302 -21.37 -8.31 -1.53
N THR A 303 -21.74 -8.53 -2.79
CA THR A 303 -22.92 -7.95 -3.45
C THR A 303 -24.19 -8.79 -3.28
N ASP A 304 -24.13 -9.94 -2.60
CA ASP A 304 -25.30 -10.79 -2.31
C ASP A 304 -26.36 -10.06 -1.47
N GLY A 305 -27.61 -10.45 -1.65
CA GLY A 305 -28.73 -9.89 -0.90
C GLY A 305 -28.59 -9.98 0.62
N PHE A 306 -27.88 -10.98 1.14
CA PHE A 306 -27.55 -11.09 2.57
C PHE A 306 -26.86 -9.82 3.07
N PHE A 307 -25.88 -9.30 2.33
CA PHE A 307 -25.15 -8.09 2.68
C PHE A 307 -25.85 -6.81 2.21
N HIS A 308 -26.40 -6.79 0.99
CA HIS A 308 -26.92 -5.58 0.35
C HIS A 308 -28.30 -5.18 0.80
N HIS A 309 -29.13 -6.12 1.29
CA HIS A 309 -30.47 -5.80 1.76
C HIS A 309 -30.55 -5.48 3.25
N ASN A 310 -29.44 -5.68 3.98
CA ASN A 310 -29.44 -5.59 5.42
C ASN A 310 -28.08 -5.13 5.97
N ILE A 311 -27.98 -3.84 6.32
CA ILE A 311 -26.74 -3.28 6.86
C ILE A 311 -26.26 -3.98 8.13
N ALA A 312 -27.17 -4.44 9.00
CA ALA A 312 -26.81 -5.10 10.25
C ALA A 312 -26.05 -6.41 10.01
N ASN A 313 -26.27 -7.10 8.88
CA ASN A 313 -25.58 -8.36 8.55
C ASN A 313 -24.05 -8.22 8.36
N TRP A 314 -23.58 -7.02 8.11
CA TRP A 314 -22.15 -6.75 8.05
C TRP A 314 -21.44 -6.79 9.40
N PHE A 315 -22.20 -6.74 10.48
CA PHE A 315 -21.67 -6.57 11.85
C PHE A 315 -22.05 -7.71 12.79
N VAL A 316 -22.97 -8.59 12.38
CA VAL A 316 -23.35 -9.77 13.18
C VAL A 316 -22.13 -10.69 13.32
N PRO A 317 -21.72 -11.05 14.55
CA PRO A 317 -20.68 -12.05 14.76
C PRO A 317 -21.05 -13.36 14.05
N PHE A 318 -20.03 -14.06 13.50
CA PHE A 318 -20.29 -15.29 12.77
C PHE A 318 -20.79 -16.39 13.71
N ASP A 319 -21.96 -16.91 13.41
CA ASP A 319 -22.53 -18.07 14.10
C ASP A 319 -23.18 -19.01 13.07
N GLN A 320 -22.83 -20.29 13.15
CA GLN A 320 -23.36 -21.34 12.27
C GLN A 320 -24.88 -21.54 12.41
N SER A 321 -25.46 -21.16 13.55
CA SER A 321 -26.90 -21.27 13.80
C SER A 321 -27.73 -20.14 13.14
N ASN A 322 -27.08 -19.19 12.44
CA ASN A 322 -27.79 -18.12 11.76
C ASN A 322 -28.70 -18.67 10.65
N PRO A 323 -30.03 -18.53 10.75
CA PRO A 323 -30.97 -19.13 9.79
C PRO A 323 -30.84 -18.53 8.38
N GLU A 324 -30.31 -17.31 8.25
CA GLU A 324 -30.11 -16.67 6.94
C GLU A 324 -28.98 -17.28 6.12
N ILE A 325 -28.09 -18.08 6.74
CA ILE A 325 -27.07 -18.85 6.04
C ILE A 325 -27.72 -19.95 5.19
N GLY A 326 -28.74 -20.64 5.73
CA GLY A 326 -29.48 -21.68 5.03
C GLY A 326 -28.65 -22.95 4.76
N ILE A 327 -27.72 -23.30 5.65
CA ILE A 327 -26.87 -24.50 5.60
C ILE A 327 -27.17 -25.36 6.82
N ASP A 328 -27.38 -26.65 6.62
CA ASP A 328 -27.41 -27.65 7.68
C ASP A 328 -25.99 -28.19 7.93
N PHE A 329 -25.34 -27.72 9.00
CA PHE A 329 -24.00 -28.13 9.37
C PHE A 329 -23.90 -29.53 9.97
N THR A 330 -25.01 -30.25 10.07
CA THR A 330 -25.05 -31.62 10.62
C THR A 330 -24.99 -32.70 9.54
N ASP A 331 -25.33 -32.38 8.29
CA ASP A 331 -25.21 -33.30 7.14
C ASP A 331 -23.76 -33.44 6.66
N GLY A 332 -23.50 -34.39 5.71
CA GLY A 332 -22.14 -34.63 5.18
C GLY A 332 -21.52 -33.39 4.55
N HIS A 333 -22.32 -32.64 3.79
CA HIS A 333 -21.86 -31.45 3.11
C HIS A 333 -21.63 -30.26 4.08
N GLY A 334 -22.52 -30.10 5.07
CA GLY A 334 -22.33 -29.07 6.10
C GLY A 334 -21.13 -29.33 6.98
N LYS A 335 -20.79 -30.60 7.28
CA LYS A 335 -19.54 -30.95 7.98
C LYS A 335 -18.30 -30.54 7.20
N LEU A 336 -18.34 -30.70 5.87
CA LEU A 336 -17.23 -30.28 4.99
C LEU A 336 -17.02 -28.77 5.05
N ILE A 337 -18.09 -27.95 4.87
CA ILE A 337 -17.95 -26.49 4.95
C ILE A 337 -17.49 -26.05 6.33
N ARG A 338 -17.95 -26.73 7.40
CA ARG A 338 -17.46 -26.49 8.76
C ARG A 338 -15.94 -26.71 8.85
N GLY A 339 -15.44 -27.80 8.25
CA GLY A 339 -13.99 -28.07 8.17
C GLY A 339 -13.23 -26.97 7.46
N ILE A 340 -13.71 -26.48 6.32
CA ILE A 340 -13.11 -25.37 5.56
C ILE A 340 -13.10 -24.09 6.39
N LEU A 341 -14.19 -23.76 7.07
CA LEU A 341 -14.29 -22.56 7.92
C LEU A 341 -13.32 -22.62 9.11
N LEU A 342 -13.11 -23.81 9.69
CA LEU A 342 -12.16 -24.03 10.78
C LEU A 342 -10.71 -23.98 10.31
N ALA A 343 -10.42 -24.53 9.12
CA ALA A 343 -9.08 -24.49 8.54
C ALA A 343 -8.64 -23.06 8.17
N ASN A 344 -9.58 -22.22 7.76
CA ASN A 344 -9.27 -20.81 7.40
C ASN A 344 -9.25 -19.90 8.64
N THR A 345 -8.19 -20.02 9.44
CA THR A 345 -8.01 -19.23 10.66
C THR A 345 -7.89 -17.74 10.39
N GLY A 346 -7.52 -17.32 9.16
CA GLY A 346 -7.39 -15.92 8.77
C GLY A 346 -8.71 -15.24 8.37
N ALA A 347 -9.82 -15.97 8.23
CA ALA A 347 -11.09 -15.44 7.79
C ALA A 347 -11.76 -14.57 8.88
N CYS A 348 -12.23 -13.39 8.51
CA CYS A 348 -13.10 -12.57 9.37
C CYS A 348 -14.56 -13.06 9.31
N ASP A 349 -15.44 -12.52 10.17
CA ASP A 349 -16.86 -12.91 10.20
C ASP A 349 -17.54 -12.78 8.82
N ILE A 350 -17.25 -11.70 8.10
CA ILE A 350 -17.78 -11.46 6.75
C ILE A 350 -17.32 -12.53 5.76
N ASP A 351 -16.04 -12.93 5.80
CA ASP A 351 -15.53 -13.97 4.93
C ASP A 351 -16.21 -15.31 5.20
N ARG A 352 -16.43 -15.63 6.48
CA ARG A 352 -17.10 -16.85 6.87
C ARG A 352 -18.55 -16.88 6.36
N TYR A 353 -19.30 -15.79 6.49
CA TYR A 353 -20.62 -15.67 5.89
C TYR A 353 -20.57 -15.76 4.36
N ALA A 354 -19.62 -15.10 3.72
CA ALA A 354 -19.45 -15.16 2.27
C ALA A 354 -19.13 -16.58 1.79
N MET A 355 -18.26 -17.31 2.47
CA MET A 355 -17.95 -18.72 2.18
C MET A 355 -19.20 -19.61 2.29
N CYS A 356 -20.04 -19.41 3.31
CA CYS A 356 -21.30 -20.10 3.44
C CYS A 356 -22.24 -19.80 2.26
N ILE A 357 -22.35 -18.57 1.82
CA ILE A 357 -23.19 -18.18 0.67
C ILE A 357 -22.66 -18.77 -0.62
N ILE A 358 -21.33 -18.77 -0.85
CA ILE A 358 -20.69 -19.43 -2.01
C ILE A 358 -21.10 -20.91 -2.02
N TYR A 359 -20.91 -21.59 -0.92
CA TYR A 359 -21.23 -23.00 -0.79
C TYR A 359 -22.72 -23.26 -1.09
N ARG A 360 -23.65 -22.52 -0.49
CA ARG A 360 -25.08 -22.62 -0.77
C ARG A 360 -25.41 -22.48 -2.25
N ARG A 361 -24.76 -21.56 -2.97
CA ARG A 361 -24.96 -21.37 -4.41
C ARG A 361 -24.42 -22.54 -5.24
N LEU A 362 -23.39 -23.23 -4.76
CA LEU A 362 -22.75 -24.34 -5.43
C LEU A 362 -23.35 -25.72 -5.06
N GLN A 363 -24.17 -25.80 -4.00
CA GLN A 363 -24.71 -27.03 -3.42
C GLN A 363 -25.38 -27.96 -4.45
N GLY A 364 -25.97 -27.42 -5.53
CA GLY A 364 -26.55 -28.22 -6.63
C GLY A 364 -25.55 -28.68 -7.69
N ARG A 365 -24.28 -28.30 -7.62
CA ARG A 365 -23.24 -28.62 -8.61
C ARG A 365 -22.16 -29.58 -8.09
N PHE A 366 -22.06 -29.76 -6.77
CA PHE A 366 -21.13 -30.71 -6.17
C PHE A 366 -21.66 -32.14 -6.38
N SER A 367 -20.98 -32.94 -7.23
CA SER A 367 -21.19 -34.36 -7.36
C SER A 367 -20.31 -35.09 -6.34
N GLU A 368 -20.65 -36.36 -6.00
CA GLU A 368 -19.82 -37.25 -5.15
C GLU A 368 -18.34 -37.31 -5.58
N LYS A 369 -18.02 -37.02 -6.85
CA LYS A 369 -16.65 -36.96 -7.36
C LYS A 369 -15.85 -35.73 -6.85
N ALA A 370 -16.51 -34.64 -6.46
CA ALA A 370 -15.83 -33.48 -5.91
C ALA A 370 -15.33 -33.70 -4.47
N GLU A 371 -15.97 -34.63 -3.72
CA GLU A 371 -15.52 -35.02 -2.37
C GLU A 371 -14.18 -35.77 -2.39
N THR A 372 -13.87 -36.48 -3.46
CA THR A 372 -12.61 -37.24 -3.59
C THR A 372 -11.42 -36.38 -4.01
N GLY A 373 -11.66 -35.17 -4.49
CA GLY A 373 -10.62 -34.23 -4.94
C GLY A 373 -10.18 -33.19 -3.89
N LEU A 374 -10.78 -33.23 -2.70
CA LEU A 374 -10.35 -32.30 -1.61
C LEU A 374 -9.07 -32.86 -0.96
N PRO A 375 -8.13 -31.95 -0.55
CA PRO A 375 -6.97 -32.35 0.23
C PRO A 375 -7.37 -33.25 1.40
N SER A 376 -6.63 -34.30 1.63
CA SER A 376 -6.92 -35.30 2.70
C SER A 376 -7.13 -34.59 4.05
N VAL A 377 -6.33 -33.56 4.32
CA VAL A 377 -6.44 -32.74 5.54
C VAL A 377 -7.83 -32.11 5.70
N VAL A 378 -8.44 -31.57 4.62
CA VAL A 378 -9.78 -30.95 4.68
C VAL A 378 -10.86 -32.01 4.86
N ARG A 379 -10.72 -33.15 4.20
CA ARG A 379 -11.63 -34.32 4.33
C ARG A 379 -11.55 -34.90 5.74
N ASP A 380 -10.33 -35.10 6.25
CA ASP A 380 -10.09 -35.66 7.58
C ASP A 380 -10.62 -34.68 8.67
N MET A 381 -10.50 -33.35 8.47
CA MET A 381 -11.09 -32.35 9.36
C MET A 381 -12.63 -32.39 9.39
N GLY A 382 -13.28 -32.80 8.28
CA GLY A 382 -14.73 -32.97 8.21
C GLY A 382 -15.23 -34.21 8.98
N GLU A 383 -14.43 -35.29 8.99
CA GLU A 383 -14.73 -36.54 9.74
C GLU A 383 -14.43 -36.40 11.24
N PHE A 384 -13.49 -35.55 11.61
CA PHE A 384 -13.07 -35.28 13.01
C PHE A 384 -13.88 -34.16 13.69
N GLY A 385 -15.16 -33.99 13.36
CA GLY A 385 -16.06 -32.95 13.87
C GLY A 385 -16.15 -32.79 15.40
N ASP A 386 -15.51 -33.66 16.19
CA ASP A 386 -15.41 -33.61 17.65
C ASP A 386 -13.96 -33.41 18.15
N LEU A 387 -12.96 -33.25 17.26
CA LEU A 387 -11.64 -32.86 17.71
C LEU A 387 -11.69 -31.41 18.19
N ASN A 388 -11.41 -31.22 19.49
CA ASN A 388 -10.85 -29.99 20.02
C ASN A 388 -9.58 -29.70 19.22
N LEU A 389 -9.74 -29.14 17.99
CA LEU A 389 -8.61 -28.45 17.35
C LEU A 389 -8.05 -27.51 18.43
N PRO A 390 -6.71 -27.45 18.58
CA PRO A 390 -6.13 -26.48 19.50
C PRO A 390 -6.82 -25.17 19.15
N GLN A 391 -7.63 -24.65 20.11
CA GLN A 391 -8.09 -23.28 20.02
C GLN A 391 -6.78 -22.52 19.88
N THR A 392 -6.43 -22.15 18.63
CA THR A 392 -5.45 -21.11 18.41
C THR A 392 -5.98 -20.02 19.29
N GLU A 393 -5.29 -19.76 20.42
CA GLU A 393 -5.68 -18.70 21.33
C GLU A 393 -5.90 -17.50 20.46
N HIS A 394 -7.16 -17.13 20.23
CA HIS A 394 -7.50 -15.96 19.45
C HIS A 394 -7.06 -14.78 20.28
N THR A 395 -5.82 -14.38 20.11
CA THR A 395 -5.28 -13.22 20.82
C THR A 395 -6.17 -12.01 20.53
N ASN A 396 -6.26 -11.08 21.46
CA ASN A 396 -6.98 -9.82 21.29
C ASN A 396 -6.60 -9.14 19.95
N ALA A 397 -5.32 -9.19 19.57
CA ALA A 397 -4.81 -8.66 18.32
C ALA A 397 -5.39 -9.36 17.10
N PHE A 398 -5.59 -10.67 17.14
CA PHE A 398 -6.20 -11.44 16.05
C PHE A 398 -7.67 -11.06 15.84
N ILE A 399 -8.46 -11.01 16.92
CA ILE A 399 -9.89 -10.65 16.87
C ILE A 399 -10.05 -9.21 16.36
N ALA A 400 -9.28 -8.26 16.90
CA ALA A 400 -9.31 -6.86 16.48
C ALA A 400 -8.93 -6.70 14.99
N SER A 401 -7.90 -7.42 14.52
CA SER A 401 -7.51 -7.44 13.10
C SER A 401 -8.59 -8.05 12.21
N GLY A 402 -9.29 -9.08 12.68
CA GLY A 402 -10.44 -9.66 11.97
C GLY A 402 -11.56 -8.65 11.78
N TYR A 403 -11.91 -7.92 12.83
CA TYR A 403 -12.93 -6.86 12.75
C TYR A 403 -12.48 -5.70 11.83
N LEU A 404 -11.22 -5.29 11.89
CA LEU A 404 -10.66 -4.29 10.97
C LEU A 404 -10.80 -4.70 9.50
N ARG A 405 -10.49 -5.96 9.15
CA ARG A 405 -10.70 -6.50 7.80
C ARG A 405 -12.19 -6.52 7.43
N GLY A 406 -13.08 -6.85 8.37
CA GLY A 406 -14.52 -6.75 8.15
C GLY A 406 -14.97 -5.32 7.81
N LEU A 407 -14.49 -4.32 8.55
CA LEU A 407 -14.76 -2.91 8.25
C LEU A 407 -14.22 -2.48 6.89
N TYR A 408 -13.01 -2.96 6.51
CA TYR A 408 -12.46 -2.71 5.17
C TYR A 408 -13.42 -3.18 4.07
N ARG A 409 -13.95 -4.41 4.17
CA ARG A 409 -14.93 -4.95 3.22
C ARG A 409 -16.21 -4.14 3.20
N PHE A 410 -16.73 -3.78 4.38
CA PHE A 410 -17.93 -2.96 4.51
C PHE A 410 -17.76 -1.62 3.79
N PHE A 411 -16.71 -0.87 4.06
CA PHE A 411 -16.51 0.44 3.45
C PHE A 411 -16.31 0.39 1.93
N LEU A 412 -15.77 -0.70 1.38
CA LEU A 412 -15.61 -0.87 -0.06
C LEU A 412 -16.89 -1.26 -0.78
N HIS A 413 -17.77 -2.06 -0.13
CA HIS A 413 -18.90 -2.71 -0.80
C HIS A 413 -20.29 -2.24 -0.32
N ASN A 414 -20.37 -1.38 0.72
CA ASN A 414 -21.67 -0.94 1.19
C ASN A 414 -22.41 -0.13 0.12
N PRO A 415 -23.65 -0.47 -0.22
CA PRO A 415 -24.42 0.22 -1.25
C PRO A 415 -24.98 1.58 -0.77
N TRP A 416 -24.94 1.83 0.54
CA TRP A 416 -25.54 3.03 1.16
C TRP A 416 -24.61 4.23 1.11
N LYS A 417 -23.39 4.09 0.57
CA LYS A 417 -22.38 5.16 0.44
C LYS A 417 -22.02 5.82 1.76
N ILE A 418 -21.93 5.00 2.82
CA ILE A 418 -21.37 5.46 4.10
C ILE A 418 -19.90 5.81 3.88
N GLU A 419 -19.47 6.91 4.45
CA GLU A 419 -18.13 7.44 4.27
C GLU A 419 -17.06 6.42 4.71
N ASN A 420 -16.02 6.27 3.87
CA ASN A 420 -14.98 5.29 4.10
C ASN A 420 -13.96 5.82 5.12
N LEU A 421 -14.07 5.39 6.37
CA LEU A 421 -13.14 5.75 7.44
C LEU A 421 -11.69 5.30 7.17
N MET A 422 -11.49 4.37 6.25
CA MET A 422 -10.16 3.84 5.90
C MET A 422 -9.53 4.52 4.67
N ALA A 423 -10.17 5.57 4.14
CA ALA A 423 -9.66 6.28 2.96
C ALA A 423 -8.24 6.85 3.16
N HIS A 424 -7.90 7.19 4.41
CA HIS A 424 -6.60 7.74 4.81
C HIS A 424 -5.75 6.75 5.63
N ALA A 425 -5.98 5.43 5.45
CA ALA A 425 -5.31 4.38 6.20
C ALA A 425 -3.76 4.49 6.16
N THR A 426 -3.20 4.86 5.02
CA THR A 426 -1.74 5.01 4.85
C THR A 426 -1.16 6.23 5.57
N GLU A 427 -1.99 7.19 5.96
CA GLU A 427 -1.60 8.41 6.66
C GLU A 427 -1.63 8.25 8.19
N VAL A 428 -1.97 7.06 8.71
CA VAL A 428 -2.13 6.82 10.16
C VAL A 428 -0.90 7.23 10.96
N GLY A 429 0.30 7.02 10.43
CA GLY A 429 1.56 7.42 11.07
C GLY A 429 1.71 8.92 11.37
N ASP A 430 0.91 9.74 10.69
CA ASP A 430 0.92 11.19 10.84
C ASP A 430 -0.11 11.72 11.85
N THR A 431 -0.96 10.84 12.38
CA THR A 431 -2.09 11.23 13.22
C THR A 431 -1.75 11.39 14.69
N TRP A 432 -2.60 12.14 15.39
CA TRP A 432 -2.51 12.29 16.83
C TRP A 432 -2.64 10.94 17.56
N ILE A 433 -3.59 10.09 17.13
CA ILE A 433 -3.83 8.78 17.75
C ILE A 433 -2.61 7.86 17.65
N PHE A 434 -1.91 7.86 16.51
CA PHE A 434 -0.68 7.08 16.35
C PHE A 434 0.39 7.51 17.36
N ARG A 435 0.59 8.83 17.52
CA ARG A 435 1.55 9.36 18.49
C ARG A 435 1.17 9.04 19.92
N LEU A 436 -0.12 8.98 20.22
CA LEU A 436 -0.61 8.63 21.56
C LEU A 436 -0.34 7.17 21.90
N CYS A 437 -0.59 6.24 20.97
CA CYS A 437 -0.50 4.81 21.25
C CYS A 437 0.87 4.18 20.94
N THR A 438 1.88 4.96 20.49
CA THR A 438 3.18 4.42 20.11
C THR A 438 4.33 5.07 20.88
N HIS A 439 5.29 4.28 21.33
CA HIS A 439 6.57 4.74 21.82
C HIS A 439 7.67 4.64 20.71
N ALA A 440 8.89 5.09 21.02
CA ALA A 440 9.97 5.22 20.04
C ALA A 440 10.27 3.91 19.27
N GLU A 441 10.28 2.77 19.97
CA GLU A 441 10.55 1.47 19.35
C GLU A 441 9.44 1.06 18.36
N GLN A 442 8.16 1.21 18.74
CA GLN A 442 7.02 0.91 17.90
C GLN A 442 6.96 1.84 16.68
N ARG A 443 7.29 3.13 16.83
CA ARG A 443 7.43 4.05 15.70
C ARG A 443 8.54 3.61 14.74
N ASN A 444 9.67 3.17 15.27
CA ASN A 444 10.77 2.64 14.47
C ASN A 444 10.34 1.37 13.69
N GLN A 445 9.65 0.43 14.36
CA GLN A 445 9.10 -0.77 13.73
C GLN A 445 8.07 -0.41 12.63
N PHE A 446 7.20 0.54 12.88
CA PHE A 446 6.23 1.05 11.91
C PHE A 446 6.92 1.66 10.68
N GLY A 447 7.91 2.53 10.86
CA GLY A 447 8.71 3.08 9.78
C GLY A 447 9.43 2.00 8.96
N ASN A 448 10.01 0.99 9.63
CA ASN A 448 10.61 -0.16 8.95
C ASN A 448 9.56 -0.96 8.16
N ARG A 449 8.33 -1.06 8.67
CA ARG A 449 7.25 -1.73 7.97
C ARG A 449 6.84 -0.98 6.70
N LEU A 450 6.74 0.35 6.73
CA LEU A 450 6.52 1.17 5.54
C LEU A 450 7.58 0.92 4.46
N LEU A 451 8.86 0.84 4.86
CA LEU A 451 9.96 0.53 3.94
C LEU A 451 9.86 -0.88 3.35
N ALA A 452 9.55 -1.88 4.18
CA ALA A 452 9.37 -3.27 3.75
C ALA A 452 8.23 -3.39 2.73
N LEU A 453 7.11 -2.67 2.95
CA LEU A 453 5.97 -2.61 2.05
C LEU A 453 6.22 -1.73 0.82
N ARG A 454 7.38 -1.11 0.68
CA ARG A 454 7.75 -0.19 -0.41
C ARG A 454 6.82 1.03 -0.52
N LEU A 455 6.17 1.40 0.57
CA LEU A 455 5.34 2.60 0.70
C LEU A 455 6.26 3.81 0.92
N TYR A 456 7.09 4.12 -0.10
CA TYR A 456 8.18 5.09 0.05
C TYR A 456 7.67 6.51 0.27
N ARG A 457 6.55 6.89 -0.33
CA ARG A 457 5.95 8.22 -0.17
C ARG A 457 5.49 8.44 1.27
N GLU A 458 4.77 7.47 1.82
CA GLU A 458 4.27 7.47 3.20
C GLU A 458 5.45 7.41 4.20
N ALA A 459 6.46 6.60 3.89
CA ALA A 459 7.68 6.50 4.70
C ALA A 459 8.44 7.84 4.73
N GLU A 460 8.55 8.56 3.60
CA GLU A 460 9.19 9.87 3.53
C GLU A 460 8.48 10.88 4.43
N HIS A 461 7.15 10.99 4.32
CA HIS A 461 6.34 11.85 5.18
C HIS A 461 6.52 11.49 6.66
N PHE A 462 6.47 10.19 6.98
CA PHE A 462 6.63 9.70 8.33
C PHE A 462 7.99 10.07 8.92
N PHE A 463 9.12 9.79 8.23
CA PHE A 463 10.45 10.11 8.74
C PHE A 463 10.72 11.62 8.80
N HIS A 464 10.20 12.41 7.87
CA HIS A 464 10.27 13.89 7.97
C HIS A 464 9.66 14.41 9.27
N ARG A 465 8.53 13.87 9.69
CA ARG A 465 7.89 14.27 10.96
C ARG A 465 8.62 13.78 12.20
N GLN A 466 9.22 12.58 12.14
CA GLN A 466 10.02 12.08 13.25
C GLN A 466 11.24 12.98 13.52
N LEU A 467 11.85 13.54 12.49
CA LEU A 467 13.01 14.43 12.57
C LEU A 467 12.69 15.84 13.09
N GLN A 468 11.40 16.21 13.25
CA GLN A 468 11.02 17.47 13.93
C GLN A 468 11.21 17.40 15.46
N GLY A 469 11.44 16.20 16.02
CA GLY A 469 11.83 15.95 17.40
C GLY A 469 13.34 15.76 17.54
N ASP A 470 13.73 14.75 18.34
CA ASP A 470 15.15 14.37 18.49
C ASP A 470 15.65 13.74 17.18
N THR A 471 16.70 14.31 16.60
CA THR A 471 17.30 13.79 15.35
C THR A 471 18.06 12.51 15.63
N ILE A 472 17.54 11.40 15.13
CA ILE A 472 18.17 10.09 15.22
C ILE A 472 18.83 9.77 13.86
N VAL A 473 20.10 9.41 13.85
CA VAL A 473 20.89 9.11 12.65
C VAL A 473 20.20 8.05 11.78
N SER A 474 19.62 7.02 12.39
CA SER A 474 18.91 5.97 11.68
C SER A 474 17.67 6.48 10.91
N ASP A 475 17.02 7.51 11.42
CA ASP A 475 15.84 8.09 10.75
C ASP A 475 16.24 8.96 9.56
N LEU A 476 17.38 9.69 9.66
CA LEU A 476 17.99 10.35 8.50
C LEU A 476 18.40 9.35 7.42
N GLN A 477 19.01 8.22 7.82
CA GLN A 477 19.40 7.17 6.87
C GLN A 477 18.18 6.59 6.15
N LYS A 478 17.10 6.29 6.87
CA LYS A 478 15.85 5.79 6.29
C LYS A 478 15.16 6.81 5.41
N LEU A 479 15.16 8.09 5.79
CA LEU A 479 14.65 9.18 4.97
C LEU A 479 15.44 9.28 3.66
N GLY A 480 16.76 9.34 3.71
CA GLY A 480 17.61 9.36 2.51
C GLY A 480 17.36 8.14 1.62
N TYR A 481 17.16 6.95 2.22
CA TYR A 481 16.85 5.74 1.47
C TYR A 481 15.48 5.82 0.77
N THR A 482 14.45 6.34 1.42
CA THR A 482 13.14 6.54 0.80
C THR A 482 13.20 7.51 -0.37
N GLN A 483 13.90 8.63 -0.22
CA GLN A 483 14.14 9.62 -1.28
C GLN A 483 14.90 8.99 -2.45
N GLN A 484 15.95 8.24 -2.16
CA GLN A 484 16.71 7.50 -3.18
C GLN A 484 15.82 6.54 -3.97
N LYS A 485 14.93 5.78 -3.30
CA LYS A 485 14.03 4.82 -3.95
C LYS A 485 12.98 5.48 -4.83
N GLN A 486 12.60 6.70 -4.53
CA GLN A 486 11.69 7.52 -5.34
C GLN A 486 12.41 8.27 -6.49
N GLY A 487 13.74 8.22 -6.51
CA GLY A 487 14.53 8.93 -7.51
C GLY A 487 14.82 10.40 -7.16
N HIS A 488 14.49 10.84 -5.96
CA HIS A 488 14.78 12.18 -5.42
C HIS A 488 16.23 12.22 -4.95
N TYR A 489 17.17 12.01 -5.90
CA TYR A 489 18.59 11.81 -5.58
C TYR A 489 19.25 13.04 -4.96
N GLN A 490 18.84 14.25 -5.34
CA GLN A 490 19.39 15.48 -4.80
C GLN A 490 19.07 15.64 -3.30
N GLU A 491 17.79 15.46 -2.95
CA GLU A 491 17.31 15.49 -1.57
C GLU A 491 17.95 14.38 -0.74
N ALA A 492 18.07 13.18 -1.33
CA ALA A 492 18.74 12.05 -0.66
C ALA A 492 20.20 12.38 -0.31
N VAL A 493 20.94 13.02 -1.22
CA VAL A 493 22.33 13.45 -0.94
C VAL A 493 22.39 14.41 0.23
N GLU A 494 21.51 15.39 0.29
CA GLU A 494 21.45 16.36 1.39
C GLU A 494 21.14 15.68 2.72
N THR A 495 20.17 14.77 2.71
CA THR A 495 19.78 13.99 3.89
C THR A 495 20.92 13.08 4.37
N TYR A 496 21.60 12.37 3.45
CA TYR A 496 22.75 11.54 3.82
C TYR A 496 23.93 12.37 4.31
N LYS A 497 24.18 13.57 3.73
CA LYS A 497 25.20 14.48 4.23
C LYS A 497 24.90 14.96 5.66
N GLN A 498 23.63 15.18 6.01
CA GLN A 498 23.22 15.47 7.39
C GLN A 498 23.50 14.28 8.32
N ALA A 499 23.12 13.07 7.92
CA ALA A 499 23.42 11.87 8.71
C ALA A 499 24.93 11.71 8.98
N LEU A 500 25.77 11.96 7.97
CA LEU A 500 27.25 11.89 8.06
C LEU A 500 27.88 12.96 8.96
N GLN A 501 27.18 14.08 9.22
CA GLN A 501 27.61 15.08 10.20
C GLN A 501 27.49 14.56 11.65
N HIS A 502 26.52 13.68 11.91
CA HIS A 502 26.30 13.06 13.22
C HIS A 502 27.15 11.80 13.40
N GLN A 503 27.16 10.94 12.38
CA GLN A 503 27.90 9.68 12.41
C GLN A 503 28.37 9.31 11.01
N THR A 504 29.66 9.02 10.89
CA THR A 504 30.23 8.51 9.63
C THR A 504 30.22 6.98 9.65
N ASP A 505 29.55 6.36 8.68
CA ASP A 505 29.50 4.93 8.47
C ASP A 505 29.56 4.58 6.97
N SER A 506 29.99 3.35 6.68
CA SER A 506 30.19 2.86 5.33
C SER A 506 28.90 2.80 4.51
N TRP A 507 27.76 2.46 5.13
CA TRP A 507 26.47 2.34 4.47
C TRP A 507 25.98 3.70 3.96
N THR A 508 25.99 4.72 4.82
CA THR A 508 25.56 6.07 4.47
C THR A 508 26.44 6.68 3.39
N LEU A 509 27.76 6.51 3.49
CA LEU A 509 28.73 6.96 2.45
C LEU A 509 28.44 6.29 1.10
N GLU A 510 28.19 4.98 1.06
CA GLU A 510 27.92 4.24 -0.17
C GLU A 510 26.63 4.72 -0.85
N HIS A 511 25.57 4.94 -0.06
CA HIS A 511 24.29 5.43 -0.58
C HIS A 511 24.36 6.89 -1.06
N ALA A 512 25.08 7.74 -0.32
CA ALA A 512 25.36 9.12 -0.76
C ALA A 512 26.15 9.15 -2.07
N ALA A 513 27.21 8.35 -2.18
CA ALA A 513 28.01 8.22 -3.38
C ALA A 513 27.18 7.72 -4.58
N HIS A 514 26.30 6.75 -4.36
CA HIS A 514 25.40 6.28 -5.40
C HIS A 514 24.46 7.39 -5.91
N CYS A 515 23.87 8.17 -5.01
CA CYS A 515 23.00 9.29 -5.37
C CYS A 515 23.78 10.39 -6.12
N LEU A 516 25.00 10.73 -5.66
CA LEU A 516 25.89 11.68 -6.33
C LEU A 516 26.23 11.22 -7.76
N HIS A 517 26.53 9.93 -7.95
CA HIS A 517 26.75 9.37 -9.27
C HIS A 517 25.50 9.50 -10.18
N LYS A 518 24.30 9.28 -9.64
CA LYS A 518 23.04 9.43 -10.39
C LYS A 518 22.76 10.85 -10.85
N ILE A 519 23.14 11.85 -10.07
CA ILE A 519 23.02 13.28 -10.43
C ILE A 519 24.26 13.84 -11.15
N GLN A 520 25.20 12.96 -11.59
CA GLN A 520 26.40 13.30 -12.33
C GLN A 520 27.41 14.19 -11.56
N HIS A 521 27.34 14.20 -10.23
CA HIS A 521 28.37 14.81 -9.39
C HIS A 521 29.51 13.83 -9.15
N LEU A 522 30.18 13.44 -10.23
CA LEU A 522 31.12 12.32 -10.26
C LEU A 522 32.33 12.52 -9.34
N GLN A 523 32.84 13.75 -9.21
CA GLN A 523 34.01 14.02 -8.36
C GLN A 523 33.69 13.81 -6.86
N GLU A 524 32.52 14.31 -6.42
CA GLU A 524 32.08 14.09 -5.04
C GLU A 524 31.77 12.59 -4.80
N ALA A 525 31.21 11.89 -5.81
CA ALA A 525 30.98 10.46 -5.73
C ALA A 525 32.28 9.67 -5.54
N ILE A 526 33.34 10.03 -6.27
CA ILE A 526 34.68 9.43 -6.13
C ILE A 526 35.22 9.62 -4.71
N GLU A 527 35.11 10.83 -4.14
CA GLU A 527 35.58 11.10 -2.79
C GLU A 527 34.82 10.24 -1.75
N MET A 528 33.48 10.14 -1.89
CA MET A 528 32.69 9.30 -1.01
C MET A 528 33.04 7.81 -1.17
N TYR A 529 33.15 7.30 -2.42
CA TYR A 529 33.52 5.90 -2.63
C TYR A 529 34.96 5.58 -2.15
N LYS A 530 35.93 6.49 -2.27
CA LYS A 530 37.25 6.32 -1.67
C LYS A 530 37.16 6.11 -0.17
N ARG A 531 36.37 6.94 0.52
CA ARG A 531 36.09 6.77 1.98
C ARG A 531 35.42 5.42 2.27
N VAL A 532 34.47 4.96 1.45
CA VAL A 532 33.83 3.64 1.61
C VAL A 532 34.88 2.51 1.51
N VAL A 533 35.77 2.61 0.52
CA VAL A 533 36.85 1.62 0.33
C VAL A 533 37.82 1.63 1.51
N ASP A 534 38.13 2.80 2.11
CA ASP A 534 38.98 2.89 3.31
C ASP A 534 38.33 2.20 4.52
N PHE A 535 36.99 2.31 4.65
CA PHE A 535 36.25 1.62 5.73
C PHE A 535 36.14 0.11 5.53
N SER A 536 36.09 -0.35 4.29
CA SER A 536 35.83 -1.76 3.96
C SER A 536 36.63 -2.18 2.73
N PRO A 537 37.95 -2.28 2.85
CA PRO A 537 38.84 -2.56 1.74
C PRO A 537 38.67 -3.97 1.15
N GLU A 538 38.01 -4.87 1.88
CA GLU A 538 37.69 -6.23 1.43
C GLU A 538 36.46 -6.31 0.53
N LYS A 539 35.61 -5.27 0.52
CA LYS A 539 34.37 -5.31 -0.28
C LYS A 539 34.64 -4.97 -1.76
N LYS A 540 34.31 -5.92 -2.65
CA LYS A 540 34.45 -5.78 -4.10
C LYS A 540 33.55 -4.68 -4.67
N ALA A 541 32.25 -4.67 -4.28
CA ALA A 541 31.24 -3.83 -4.93
C ALA A 541 31.52 -2.32 -4.87
N PRO A 542 31.92 -1.71 -3.73
CA PRO A 542 32.29 -0.29 -3.69
C PRO A 542 33.50 0.05 -4.55
N GLN A 543 34.50 -0.87 -4.62
CA GLN A 543 35.68 -0.67 -5.42
C GLN A 543 35.36 -0.66 -6.93
N LEU A 544 34.43 -1.53 -7.39
CA LEU A 544 33.95 -1.51 -8.78
C LEU A 544 33.19 -0.23 -9.11
N LYS A 545 32.36 0.27 -8.16
CA LYS A 545 31.65 1.55 -8.32
C LYS A 545 32.66 2.72 -8.40
N LEU A 546 33.70 2.70 -7.57
CA LEU A 546 34.78 3.69 -7.62
C LEU A 546 35.51 3.65 -8.98
N ALA A 547 35.88 2.46 -9.42
CA ALA A 547 36.57 2.30 -10.73
C ALA A 547 35.69 2.81 -11.88
N ARG A 548 34.38 2.58 -11.82
CA ARG A 548 33.45 3.12 -12.80
C ARG A 548 33.42 4.66 -12.80
N CYS A 549 33.29 5.29 -11.63
CA CYS A 549 33.31 6.76 -11.54
C CYS A 549 34.62 7.35 -12.01
N LEU A 550 35.75 6.73 -11.68
CA LEU A 550 37.07 7.11 -12.17
C LEU A 550 37.18 7.02 -13.70
N THR A 551 36.60 5.98 -14.29
CA THR A 551 36.57 5.82 -15.75
C THR A 551 35.72 6.90 -16.42
N GLU A 552 34.54 7.18 -15.87
CA GLU A 552 33.59 8.21 -16.38
C GLU A 552 34.20 9.63 -16.28
N THR A 553 35.11 9.89 -15.34
CA THR A 553 35.80 11.17 -15.18
C THR A 553 37.14 11.24 -15.94
N GLY A 554 37.48 10.21 -16.73
CA GLY A 554 38.75 10.15 -17.49
C GLY A 554 39.97 9.78 -16.65
N GLN A 555 39.83 9.46 -15.38
CA GLN A 555 40.90 8.99 -14.48
C GLN A 555 41.16 7.48 -14.71
N THR A 556 41.30 7.09 -15.99
CA THR A 556 41.26 5.69 -16.43
C THR A 556 42.49 4.89 -15.93
N GLU A 557 43.64 5.52 -15.74
CA GLU A 557 44.82 4.83 -15.20
C GLU A 557 44.64 4.42 -13.73
N GLU A 558 44.04 5.29 -12.91
CA GLU A 558 43.70 4.96 -11.51
C GLU A 558 42.66 3.84 -11.46
N ALA A 559 41.65 3.90 -12.34
CA ALA A 559 40.66 2.84 -12.49
C ALA A 559 41.31 1.49 -12.86
N LEU A 560 42.22 1.47 -13.81
CA LEU A 560 42.95 0.26 -14.22
C LEU A 560 43.75 -0.36 -13.06
N GLN A 561 44.50 0.45 -12.31
CA GLN A 561 45.25 -0.05 -11.16
C GLN A 561 44.34 -0.72 -10.12
N LEU A 562 43.18 -0.12 -9.85
CA LEU A 562 42.20 -0.68 -8.93
C LEU A 562 41.59 -1.98 -9.49
N LEU A 563 41.22 -2.01 -10.77
CA LEU A 563 40.65 -3.18 -11.42
C LEU A 563 41.63 -4.35 -11.53
N TYR A 564 42.95 -4.10 -11.83
CA TYR A 564 43.94 -5.15 -11.79
C TYR A 564 44.17 -5.74 -10.41
N LYS A 565 44.09 -4.91 -9.35
CA LYS A 565 44.14 -5.41 -7.98
C LYS A 565 42.91 -6.30 -7.68
N LEU A 566 41.74 -5.91 -8.17
CA LEU A 566 40.52 -6.71 -8.00
C LEU A 566 40.60 -8.03 -8.81
N ASP A 567 41.11 -8.02 -10.03
CA ASP A 567 41.28 -9.22 -10.88
C ASP A 567 42.21 -10.24 -10.24
N LEU A 568 43.26 -9.76 -9.55
CA LEU A 568 44.15 -10.63 -8.78
C LEU A 568 43.47 -11.29 -7.57
N LEU A 569 42.56 -10.55 -6.89
CA LEU A 569 41.83 -11.04 -5.72
C LEU A 569 40.62 -11.90 -6.09
N TYR A 570 39.96 -11.59 -7.19
CA TYR A 570 38.73 -12.23 -7.67
C TYR A 570 38.88 -12.60 -9.16
N PRO A 571 39.69 -13.62 -9.48
CA PRO A 571 39.92 -14.01 -10.87
C PRO A 571 38.64 -14.48 -11.54
N ASP A 572 38.54 -14.22 -12.85
CA ASP A 572 37.43 -14.64 -13.72
C ASP A 572 36.06 -13.98 -13.45
N GLU A 573 35.99 -12.95 -12.62
CA GLU A 573 34.76 -12.19 -12.38
C GLU A 573 34.42 -11.28 -13.57
N SER A 574 33.27 -11.54 -14.20
CA SER A 574 32.86 -10.83 -15.43
C SER A 574 32.75 -9.31 -15.24
N ASP A 575 32.32 -8.82 -14.09
CA ASP A 575 32.18 -7.37 -13.83
C ASP A 575 33.56 -6.66 -13.79
N ILE A 576 34.57 -7.33 -13.24
CA ILE A 576 35.94 -6.83 -13.20
C ILE A 576 36.51 -6.83 -14.61
N GLN A 577 36.34 -7.94 -15.36
CA GLN A 577 36.79 -8.07 -16.72
C GLN A 577 36.16 -7.03 -17.67
N ARG A 578 34.86 -6.70 -17.48
CA ARG A 578 34.19 -5.62 -18.21
C ARG A 578 34.89 -4.28 -17.97
N GLY A 579 35.16 -3.97 -16.70
CA GLY A 579 35.90 -2.76 -16.34
C GLY A 579 37.27 -2.71 -16.96
N LEU A 580 38.06 -3.80 -16.88
CA LEU A 580 39.40 -3.90 -17.47
C LEU A 580 39.37 -3.78 -19.00
N GLY A 581 38.47 -4.49 -19.67
CA GLY A 581 38.30 -4.44 -21.12
C GLY A 581 37.96 -3.04 -21.62
N TRP A 582 37.01 -2.38 -20.96
CA TRP A 582 36.56 -1.03 -21.30
C TRP A 582 37.67 0.01 -21.04
N CYS A 583 38.32 -0.02 -19.88
CA CYS A 583 39.42 0.88 -19.57
C CYS A 583 40.63 0.67 -20.51
N ALA A 584 40.95 -0.59 -20.87
CA ALA A 584 41.97 -0.90 -21.84
C ALA A 584 41.64 -0.36 -23.25
N PHE A 585 40.36 -0.46 -23.65
CA PHE A 585 39.86 0.14 -24.88
C PHE A 585 40.03 1.66 -24.86
N LEU A 586 39.60 2.34 -23.79
CA LEU A 586 39.74 3.80 -23.66
C LEU A 586 41.20 4.26 -23.74
N THR A 587 42.12 3.55 -23.08
CA THR A 587 43.55 3.88 -23.04
C THR A 587 44.36 3.38 -24.25
N GLY A 588 43.71 2.71 -25.20
CA GLY A 588 44.38 2.21 -26.44
C GLY A 588 45.25 0.98 -26.23
N ARG A 589 45.09 0.23 -25.15
CA ARG A 589 45.83 -1.03 -24.86
C ARG A 589 45.16 -2.20 -25.58
N LYS A 590 45.41 -2.26 -26.92
CA LYS A 590 44.69 -3.13 -27.86
C LYS A 590 44.65 -4.59 -27.44
N GLU A 591 45.80 -5.21 -27.12
CA GLU A 591 45.88 -6.64 -26.77
C GLU A 591 45.08 -6.96 -25.47
N SER A 592 45.12 -6.05 -24.51
CA SER A 592 44.37 -6.22 -23.27
C SER A 592 42.84 -6.03 -23.49
N ALA A 593 42.45 -5.03 -24.29
CA ALA A 593 41.07 -4.80 -24.65
C ALA A 593 40.48 -6.00 -25.41
N GLU A 594 41.18 -6.51 -26.40
CA GLU A 594 40.79 -7.66 -27.20
C GLU A 594 40.60 -8.88 -26.31
N ARG A 595 41.61 -9.22 -25.49
CA ARG A 595 41.55 -10.39 -24.59
C ARG A 595 40.32 -10.40 -23.66
N TYR A 596 39.98 -9.26 -23.05
CA TYR A 596 38.87 -9.19 -22.09
C TYR A 596 37.53 -9.05 -22.80
N LEU A 597 37.39 -8.16 -23.80
CA LEU A 597 36.11 -7.89 -24.47
C LEU A 597 35.68 -9.06 -25.34
N GLU A 598 36.60 -9.71 -26.06
CA GLU A 598 36.31 -10.89 -26.86
C GLU A 598 35.84 -12.04 -25.99
N ARG A 599 36.56 -12.33 -24.90
CA ARG A 599 36.16 -13.38 -23.94
C ARG A 599 34.77 -13.17 -23.39
N LEU A 600 34.41 -11.94 -23.06
CA LEU A 600 33.08 -11.59 -22.53
C LEU A 600 32.01 -11.72 -23.61
N ALA A 601 32.25 -11.23 -24.82
CA ALA A 601 31.28 -11.25 -25.92
C ALA A 601 30.92 -12.67 -26.36
N TYR A 602 31.89 -13.61 -26.28
CA TYR A 602 31.65 -15.02 -26.63
C TYR A 602 31.34 -15.92 -25.42
N SER A 603 31.16 -15.35 -24.24
CA SER A 603 30.74 -16.13 -23.07
C SER A 603 29.27 -16.58 -23.18
N THR A 604 28.93 -17.71 -22.56
CA THR A 604 27.52 -18.21 -22.51
C THR A 604 26.56 -17.20 -21.90
N ASN A 605 27.06 -16.34 -21.01
CA ASN A 605 26.28 -15.33 -20.30
C ASN A 605 26.59 -13.91 -20.79
N ALA A 606 27.03 -13.75 -22.04
CA ALA A 606 27.33 -12.44 -22.62
C ALA A 606 26.11 -11.51 -22.59
N SER A 607 26.27 -10.37 -21.94
CA SER A 607 25.24 -9.32 -21.94
C SER A 607 25.21 -8.56 -23.28
N PRO A 608 24.08 -7.91 -23.64
CA PRO A 608 24.04 -7.01 -24.80
C PRO A 608 25.15 -5.95 -24.78
N ASN A 609 25.56 -5.49 -23.60
CA ASN A 609 26.62 -4.51 -23.43
C ASN A 609 28.04 -5.09 -23.74
N ASP A 610 28.27 -6.36 -23.42
CA ASP A 610 29.53 -7.04 -23.70
C ASP A 610 29.78 -7.14 -25.22
N GLU A 611 28.71 -7.53 -25.95
CA GLU A 611 28.78 -7.59 -27.42
C GLU A 611 28.92 -6.20 -28.05
N MET A 612 28.24 -5.18 -27.52
CA MET A 612 28.35 -3.80 -27.98
C MET A 612 29.81 -3.28 -27.82
N ASN A 613 30.40 -3.49 -26.63
CA ASN A 613 31.77 -3.03 -26.35
C ASN A 613 32.81 -3.74 -27.21
N TYR A 614 32.65 -5.05 -27.47
CA TYR A 614 33.50 -5.77 -28.39
C TYR A 614 33.33 -5.28 -29.83
N GLY A 615 32.06 -5.00 -30.24
CA GLY A 615 31.76 -4.36 -31.50
C GLY A 615 32.48 -3.00 -31.69
N HIS A 616 32.56 -2.18 -30.64
CA HIS A 616 33.31 -0.91 -30.67
C HIS A 616 34.81 -1.13 -30.90
N LEU A 617 35.37 -2.15 -30.25
CA LEU A 617 36.80 -2.49 -30.47
C LEU A 617 37.04 -2.97 -31.90
N LEU A 618 36.23 -3.86 -32.42
CA LEU A 618 36.28 -4.36 -33.79
C LEU A 618 36.17 -3.21 -34.81
N LEU A 619 35.20 -2.30 -34.59
CA LEU A 619 35.01 -1.13 -35.44
C LEU A 619 36.24 -0.24 -35.49
N THR A 620 36.84 0.08 -34.35
CA THR A 620 38.04 0.92 -34.25
C THR A 620 39.28 0.23 -34.79
N ASN A 621 39.30 -1.09 -34.87
CA ASN A 621 40.35 -1.87 -35.52
C ASN A 621 40.11 -2.07 -37.04
N GLY A 622 39.02 -1.55 -37.61
CA GLY A 622 38.69 -1.64 -39.04
C GLY A 622 37.88 -2.88 -39.44
N HIS A 623 37.51 -3.75 -38.51
CA HIS A 623 36.73 -4.98 -38.73
C HIS A 623 35.20 -4.67 -38.70
N ARG A 624 34.75 -3.86 -39.70
CA ARG A 624 33.42 -3.30 -39.75
C ARG A 624 32.30 -4.37 -39.78
N GLU A 625 32.48 -5.41 -40.60
CA GLU A 625 31.49 -6.45 -40.75
C GLU A 625 31.29 -7.26 -39.45
N GLU A 626 32.40 -7.62 -38.80
CA GLU A 626 32.35 -8.32 -37.52
C GLU A 626 31.75 -7.43 -36.42
N ALA A 627 32.06 -6.12 -36.42
CA ALA A 627 31.44 -5.15 -35.51
C ALA A 627 29.93 -5.09 -35.68
N LEU A 628 29.45 -5.05 -36.93
CA LEU A 628 28.02 -5.06 -37.23
C LEU A 628 27.33 -6.34 -36.76
N GLN A 629 27.99 -7.50 -36.86
CA GLN A 629 27.46 -8.76 -36.35
C GLN A 629 27.32 -8.73 -34.82
N MET A 630 28.28 -8.15 -34.11
CA MET A 630 28.18 -7.98 -32.63
C MET A 630 27.05 -7.03 -32.25
N TYR A 631 26.87 -5.91 -32.97
CA TYR A 631 25.78 -4.99 -32.73
C TYR A 631 24.40 -5.62 -33.01
N GLU A 632 24.28 -6.43 -34.05
CA GLU A 632 23.04 -7.17 -34.33
C GLU A 632 22.73 -8.20 -33.25
N SER A 633 23.71 -8.91 -32.75
CA SER A 633 23.56 -9.85 -31.64
C SER A 633 23.09 -9.14 -30.39
N SER A 634 23.73 -8.01 -30.05
CA SER A 634 23.32 -7.13 -28.94
C SER A 634 21.84 -6.67 -29.07
N MET A 635 21.41 -6.25 -30.29
CA MET A 635 20.05 -5.82 -30.55
C MET A 635 19.02 -6.95 -30.39
N LYS A 636 19.37 -8.17 -30.81
CA LYS A 636 18.52 -9.35 -30.64
C LYS A 636 18.29 -9.67 -29.17
N LYS A 637 19.35 -9.61 -28.37
CA LYS A 637 19.30 -9.84 -26.93
C LYS A 637 18.50 -8.75 -26.19
N ASP A 638 18.61 -7.48 -26.59
CA ASP A 638 17.82 -6.38 -26.03
C ASP A 638 16.31 -6.49 -26.36
N GLY A 639 15.95 -7.18 -27.46
CA GLY A 639 14.59 -7.32 -27.95
C GLY A 639 13.92 -6.03 -28.45
N LYS A 640 14.50 -4.85 -28.15
CA LYS A 640 14.05 -3.52 -28.58
C LYS A 640 15.22 -2.73 -29.21
N PRO A 641 15.18 -2.47 -30.53
CA PRO A 641 16.27 -1.76 -31.22
C PRO A 641 16.61 -0.39 -30.62
N SER A 642 15.59 0.33 -30.15
CA SER A 642 15.75 1.65 -29.54
C SER A 642 16.71 1.65 -28.33
N VAL A 643 16.79 0.53 -27.59
CA VAL A 643 17.68 0.39 -26.43
C VAL A 643 19.14 0.31 -26.88
N SER A 644 19.42 -0.57 -27.86
CA SER A 644 20.76 -0.73 -28.40
C SER A 644 21.27 0.51 -29.14
N ILE A 645 20.42 1.16 -29.93
CA ILE A 645 20.74 2.42 -30.62
C ILE A 645 21.03 3.54 -29.60
N LYS A 646 20.25 3.65 -28.52
CA LYS A 646 20.53 4.62 -27.46
C LYS A 646 21.91 4.37 -26.83
N ARG A 647 22.26 3.10 -26.57
CA ARG A 647 23.56 2.70 -26.02
C ARG A 647 24.68 3.05 -26.98
N PHE A 648 24.57 2.68 -28.25
CA PHE A 648 25.54 3.03 -29.29
C PHE A 648 25.79 4.54 -29.36
N ARG A 649 24.73 5.36 -29.33
CA ARG A 649 24.85 6.82 -29.36
C ARG A 649 25.55 7.39 -28.11
N GLN A 650 25.41 6.74 -26.93
CA GLN A 650 26.10 7.18 -25.71
C GLN A 650 27.64 7.11 -25.87
N ASP A 651 28.13 6.15 -26.62
CA ASP A 651 29.57 5.94 -26.84
C ASP A 651 30.11 6.63 -28.13
N ALA A 652 29.26 7.37 -28.86
CA ALA A 652 29.60 8.00 -30.13
C ALA A 652 30.78 8.97 -30.02
N GLU A 653 30.88 9.77 -28.96
CA GLU A 653 31.99 10.69 -28.74
C GLU A 653 33.33 9.94 -28.54
N ILE A 654 33.30 8.83 -27.83
CA ILE A 654 34.46 7.97 -27.61
C ILE A 654 34.94 7.38 -28.94
N LEU A 655 34.01 6.91 -29.78
CA LEU A 655 34.29 6.35 -31.08
C LEU A 655 34.87 7.42 -32.03
N GLN A 656 34.39 8.66 -31.98
CA GLN A 656 34.94 9.78 -32.75
C GLN A 656 36.37 10.11 -32.31
N GLN A 657 36.65 10.13 -31.00
CA GLN A 657 38.02 10.30 -30.47
C GLN A 657 38.98 9.18 -30.94
N LYS A 658 38.43 8.00 -31.23
CA LYS A 658 39.18 6.84 -31.76
C LYS A 658 39.25 6.81 -33.29
N GLY A 659 38.77 7.85 -33.97
CA GLY A 659 38.96 8.04 -35.41
C GLY A 659 37.79 7.63 -36.30
N ILE A 660 36.63 7.28 -35.74
CA ILE A 660 35.42 6.99 -36.52
C ILE A 660 34.71 8.30 -36.82
N SER A 661 34.45 8.59 -38.11
CA SER A 661 33.78 9.84 -38.49
C SER A 661 32.29 9.84 -38.07
N ARG A 662 31.70 11.03 -37.94
CA ARG A 662 30.27 11.18 -37.63
C ARG A 662 29.39 10.56 -38.70
N GLU A 663 29.80 10.69 -39.97
CA GLU A 663 29.09 10.11 -41.11
C GLU A 663 29.13 8.58 -41.06
N GLU A 664 30.28 8.01 -40.68
CA GLU A 664 30.46 6.58 -40.54
C GLU A 664 29.61 6.02 -39.41
N LEU A 665 29.53 6.71 -38.25
CA LEU A 665 28.65 6.32 -37.13
C LEU A 665 27.17 6.33 -37.55
N ALA A 666 26.71 7.32 -38.32
CA ALA A 666 25.35 7.37 -38.85
C ALA A 666 25.06 6.19 -39.80
N LEU A 667 26.01 5.85 -40.71
CA LEU A 667 25.88 4.70 -41.62
C LEU A 667 25.83 3.36 -40.85
N ILE A 668 26.61 3.23 -39.78
CA ILE A 668 26.57 2.04 -38.92
C ILE A 668 25.22 1.92 -38.26
N GLU A 669 24.70 2.99 -37.66
CA GLU A 669 23.38 3.02 -37.03
C GLU A 669 22.27 2.64 -38.02
N ASP A 670 22.25 3.25 -39.19
CA ASP A 670 21.29 2.93 -40.24
C ASP A 670 21.41 1.47 -40.69
N THR A 671 22.65 0.94 -40.80
CA THR A 671 22.89 -0.47 -41.17
C THR A 671 22.35 -1.42 -40.07
N MET A 672 22.58 -1.11 -38.82
CA MET A 672 22.03 -1.88 -37.68
C MET A 672 20.52 -1.96 -37.76
N MET A 673 19.85 -0.81 -37.99
CA MET A 673 18.39 -0.73 -38.10
C MET A 673 17.89 -1.48 -39.33
N TRP A 674 18.51 -1.31 -40.47
CA TRP A 674 18.14 -1.96 -41.72
C TRP A 674 18.27 -3.49 -41.61
N ARG A 675 19.37 -4.01 -41.10
CA ARG A 675 19.58 -5.46 -40.91
C ARG A 675 18.60 -6.05 -39.92
N TYR A 676 18.28 -5.34 -38.84
CA TYR A 676 17.26 -5.77 -37.86
C TYR A 676 15.89 -5.85 -38.48
N ALA A 677 15.48 -4.87 -39.30
CA ALA A 677 14.22 -4.86 -40.00
C ALA A 677 14.11 -5.98 -41.05
N ALA A 678 15.19 -6.26 -41.77
CA ALA A 678 15.24 -7.30 -42.81
C ALA A 678 15.06 -8.73 -42.26
N GLN A 679 15.38 -8.95 -40.99
CA GLN A 679 15.26 -10.26 -40.34
C GLN A 679 13.87 -10.56 -39.77
N ARG A 680 12.97 -9.57 -39.72
CA ARG A 680 11.57 -9.76 -39.31
C ARG A 680 10.72 -10.00 -40.56
N PRO A 681 9.95 -11.12 -40.64
CA PRO A 681 8.96 -11.26 -41.71
C PRO A 681 7.97 -10.06 -41.55
N LEU A 682 7.75 -9.36 -42.64
CA LEU A 682 6.76 -8.29 -42.76
C LEU A 682 5.41 -8.81 -42.21
N ARG A 683 5.07 -8.56 -40.94
CA ARG A 683 3.68 -8.48 -40.56
C ARG A 683 3.14 -7.28 -41.35
N ARG A 684 2.30 -7.55 -42.30
CA ARG A 684 1.44 -6.51 -42.87
C ARG A 684 0.63 -5.97 -41.73
N GLU A 685 1.08 -4.86 -41.14
CA GLU A 685 0.18 -3.99 -40.37
C GLU A 685 -0.85 -3.52 -41.35
N GLU A 686 -2.09 -3.99 -41.23
CA GLU A 686 -3.21 -3.33 -41.83
C GLU A 686 -3.16 -1.88 -41.31
N PRO A 687 -3.22 -0.86 -42.21
CA PRO A 687 -3.16 0.52 -41.77
C PRO A 687 -4.36 0.77 -40.84
N ASP A 688 -4.04 1.23 -39.61
CA ASP A 688 -5.05 1.72 -38.67
C ASP A 688 -5.86 2.84 -39.39
N PRO A 689 -7.15 2.62 -39.63
CA PRO A 689 -7.96 3.58 -40.38
C PRO A 689 -8.13 4.94 -39.68
N ASP A 690 -7.75 5.04 -38.39
CA ASP A 690 -7.91 6.25 -37.58
C ASP A 690 -6.64 7.13 -37.53
N ASN A 691 -5.54 6.77 -38.23
CA ASN A 691 -4.27 7.50 -38.20
C ASN A 691 -3.80 7.93 -39.60
N LEU A 692 -4.63 8.69 -40.31
CA LEU A 692 -4.21 9.41 -41.51
C LEU A 692 -3.78 10.84 -41.12
N PRO A 693 -2.56 11.28 -41.46
CA PRO A 693 -2.14 12.65 -41.22
C PRO A 693 -2.85 13.58 -42.22
N PHE A 694 -3.69 14.46 -41.72
CA PHE A 694 -4.04 15.73 -42.35
C PHE A 694 -3.43 16.89 -41.59
#